data_9d0e0152f852b77d045f533c18a65c58
#
_entry.id   9d0e0152f852b77d045f533c18a65c58
#
_cell.length_a   1.000
_cell.length_b   1.000
_cell.length_c   1.000
_cell.angle_alpha   90.00
_cell.angle_beta   90.00
_cell.angle_gamma   90.00
#
_symmetry.space_group_name_H-M   'P 1'
#
loop_
_entity.id
_entity.type
_entity.pdbx_description
1 polymer ?
#
loop_
_entity_poly.entity_id
_entity_poly.type
_entity_poly.pdbx_seq_one_letter_code
_entity_poly.pdbx_strand_id
1 'polypeptide(L)'
;MAWTRFALAISGVLCVTGLTTPTPALGAEGGGRASATRVAFDIPGGELGLALERLATQAGLQLLYRPELVEGRRARPLRETLAPAAALQRLAEAAGLRVEAVNGNTYVLSAGVAPAASRPAVAAAPPAPRGPAPIPTVYVTGTHIPRSDIGAVTPSPVTLISRSEIEASGHQTLFELLRAQPGMLGHHPVAVASDGGTGIQQPFAAAATTSLNALGPRATLFLVDGRRVANYGLISSELGGLADLDAIPLTIVERVEIMRGGASAIYGADAMAGVVNIILRKRQDGGEGVARYGASSRGDAAESRLSYSHGLETARGGEVLVGVDALRRDELLGSARDWRTMDHRRHGLGDRRIPLGYRDYDLNLLNRQCAHAPADVADECLLDIPRYTSLQPSSRRWSLYGHLGQPLTDGIDLTVDLRAGTADQTLTNAPFHARVAIPEGHPDYRPDADLDYAFFDIGPVRSHSDTRTLDGTVALSGWRGAWGWSAALSHHHNRVDARIDGLVQYTAFDRVTDEGGYRFDGTPNPPALLAALSPPVSTRGDATLQQVGVDVHGPWFALPGGPARVAAGLELLRDVLEHRPDPLMVEHDIALGPQKVPIDSQQRGAGVYAEVNLPFSPRWQMDLAARVDQREGYGRRWSPKIGLKWSPLDGLTLRATGATGYRAPSLFETRRPSVVDELDLVPETPALAPCAYVFELGPQERYCLVGRSARENPGLRPETSRSHTVGLAWAPVPGFSASLDHFRIRRRNEILPGSATDDADAFPLSLVRDENGALVGIDAYFANVGLTDVRGWEFDLQGVWDTAQWGRYTVRLAGNYLDRLERRAVPGATRQAFAGYESPDRSALGYVQWRNAGWQATVSARALGPVEVGSPAGGCPRPNREAGRCRTPGWTRFDFDVAYSWPHWRVALNVRDVTDREPVNYDVDRGGYDIALDDPRGRFYLLSLRRDF
;
A
#
# COMPACT_ATOMS: atom_id res chain seq x y z
N MET A 1 -24.74 6.53 -11.38
CA MET A 1 -25.04 5.30 -12.14
C MET A 1 -24.20 4.09 -11.69
N ALA A 2 -22.87 4.18 -11.46
CA ALA A 2 -22.06 3.04 -10.98
C ALA A 2 -22.50 2.49 -9.61
N TRP A 3 -22.89 3.34 -8.68
CA TRP A 3 -23.39 2.91 -7.36
C TRP A 3 -24.74 2.21 -7.39
N THR A 4 -25.63 2.61 -8.28
CA THR A 4 -26.95 1.95 -8.45
C THR A 4 -26.81 0.54 -9.05
N ARG A 5 -25.81 0.35 -9.91
CA ARG A 5 -25.50 -0.97 -10.47
C ARG A 5 -24.81 -1.89 -9.44
N PHE A 6 -24.01 -1.32 -8.54
CA PHE A 6 -23.38 -2.07 -7.46
C PHE A 6 -24.40 -2.59 -6.45
N ALA A 7 -25.35 -1.74 -6.03
CA ALA A 7 -26.45 -2.15 -5.15
C ALA A 7 -27.40 -3.17 -5.80
N LEU A 8 -27.67 -3.04 -7.11
CA LEU A 8 -28.52 -3.97 -7.84
C LEU A 8 -27.87 -5.34 -8.08
N ALA A 9 -26.56 -5.40 -8.31
CA ALA A 9 -25.83 -6.67 -8.47
C ALA A 9 -25.80 -7.49 -7.16
N ILE A 10 -25.71 -6.83 -6.00
CA ILE A 10 -25.75 -7.49 -4.69
C ILE A 10 -27.19 -7.87 -4.32
N SER A 11 -28.20 -7.06 -4.67
CA SER A 11 -29.61 -7.37 -4.44
C SER A 11 -30.11 -8.56 -5.27
N GLY A 12 -29.57 -8.76 -6.48
CA GLY A 12 -29.92 -9.90 -7.35
C GLY A 12 -29.51 -11.27 -6.79
N VAL A 13 -28.49 -11.33 -5.95
CA VAL A 13 -28.05 -12.56 -5.28
C VAL A 13 -28.87 -12.86 -4.01
N LEU A 14 -29.51 -11.85 -3.42
CA LEU A 14 -30.32 -11.98 -2.19
C LEU A 14 -31.78 -12.39 -2.47
N CYS A 15 -32.29 -12.33 -3.71
CA CYS A 15 -33.68 -12.66 -4.04
C CYS A 15 -33.98 -14.15 -4.30
N VAL A 16 -33.01 -15.07 -4.08
CA VAL A 16 -33.25 -16.52 -4.35
C VAL A 16 -33.66 -17.34 -3.11
N THR A 17 -33.78 -16.75 -1.92
CA THR A 17 -34.23 -17.50 -0.73
C THR A 17 -35.38 -16.81 -0.02
N GLY A 18 -36.56 -16.93 -0.59
CA GLY A 18 -37.81 -16.71 0.10
C GLY A 18 -38.21 -17.98 0.89
N LEU A 19 -37.90 -18.03 2.16
CA LEU A 19 -38.46 -19.00 3.10
C LEU A 19 -39.04 -18.23 4.29
N THR A 20 -40.36 -18.33 4.39
CA THR A 20 -41.20 -17.84 5.49
C THR A 20 -40.85 -18.54 6.79
N THR A 21 -40.49 -17.78 7.80
CA THR A 21 -40.35 -18.26 9.19
C THR A 21 -41.63 -17.93 9.97
N PRO A 22 -42.18 -18.87 10.75
CA PRO A 22 -43.21 -18.54 11.73
C PRO A 22 -42.58 -17.94 12.98
N THR A 23 -43.07 -16.79 13.40
CA THR A 23 -42.79 -16.15 14.69
C THR A 23 -43.32 -16.91 15.88
N PRO A 24 -42.60 -17.12 16.95
CA PRO A 24 -43.16 -17.35 18.28
C PRO A 24 -43.13 -16.09 19.14
N ALA A 25 -44.19 -15.94 19.90
CA ALA A 25 -44.49 -14.81 20.76
C ALA A 25 -43.56 -14.69 21.96
N LEU A 26 -43.33 -13.44 22.36
CA LEU A 26 -42.68 -13.01 23.59
C LEU A 26 -43.48 -13.40 24.82
N GLY A 27 -42.82 -14.07 25.75
CA GLY A 27 -43.26 -14.20 27.15
C GLY A 27 -42.13 -13.83 28.08
N ALA A 28 -42.35 -12.87 28.93
CA ALA A 28 -41.45 -12.28 29.89
C ALA A 28 -41.29 -13.08 31.17
N GLU A 29 -40.21 -12.80 31.92
CA GLU A 29 -39.95 -12.90 33.36
C GLU A 29 -39.20 -14.10 33.93
N GLY A 30 -38.27 -13.76 34.81
CA GLY A 30 -37.98 -14.48 36.02
C GLY A 30 -36.53 -14.94 36.25
N GLY A 31 -35.72 -14.14 36.96
CA GLY A 31 -34.48 -14.63 37.60
C GLY A 31 -34.76 -15.74 38.61
N GLY A 32 -34.03 -16.86 38.48
CA GLY A 32 -34.13 -17.98 39.41
C GLY A 32 -32.93 -18.92 39.28
N ARG A 33 -32.34 -19.26 40.39
CA ARG A 33 -31.28 -20.26 40.60
C ARG A 33 -31.43 -21.46 39.68
N ALA A 34 -30.37 -21.82 38.96
CA ALA A 34 -30.32 -22.99 38.09
C ALA A 34 -30.51 -24.30 38.93
N SER A 35 -31.71 -24.81 38.88
CA SER A 35 -32.01 -26.21 39.15
C SER A 35 -31.45 -27.01 37.98
N ALA A 36 -30.56 -27.98 38.21
CA ALA A 36 -29.98 -28.83 37.19
C ALA A 36 -31.06 -29.71 36.54
N THR A 37 -31.73 -29.19 35.52
CA THR A 37 -32.72 -29.95 34.74
C THR A 37 -31.99 -31.07 34.02
N ARG A 38 -32.34 -32.32 34.30
CA ARG A 38 -31.79 -33.51 33.63
C ARG A 38 -32.50 -33.70 32.29
N VAL A 39 -31.70 -33.93 31.26
CA VAL A 39 -32.15 -34.16 29.87
C VAL A 39 -31.92 -35.63 29.53
N ALA A 40 -32.89 -36.29 28.93
CA ALA A 40 -32.73 -37.65 28.41
C ALA A 40 -32.00 -37.55 27.05
N PHE A 41 -30.76 -38.01 27.01
CA PHE A 41 -29.96 -38.02 25.81
C PHE A 41 -30.10 -39.36 25.07
N ASP A 42 -30.31 -39.28 23.74
CA ASP A 42 -30.19 -40.44 22.84
C ASP A 42 -29.21 -40.06 21.71
N ILE A 43 -27.94 -40.31 21.97
CA ILE A 43 -26.85 -39.98 21.05
C ILE A 43 -26.24 -41.31 20.58
N PRO A 44 -26.42 -41.68 19.32
CA PRO A 44 -25.80 -42.88 18.74
C PRO A 44 -24.27 -42.67 18.65
N GLY A 45 -23.52 -43.76 18.85
CA GLY A 45 -22.08 -43.75 18.61
C GLY A 45 -21.77 -43.48 17.14
N GLY A 46 -20.66 -42.77 16.90
CA GLY A 46 -20.25 -42.34 15.53
C GLY A 46 -19.17 -41.30 15.57
N GLU A 47 -19.13 -40.43 14.56
CA GLU A 47 -18.17 -39.30 14.53
C GLU A 47 -18.44 -38.35 15.71
N LEU A 48 -17.36 -37.96 16.38
CA LEU A 48 -17.44 -37.13 17.62
C LEU A 48 -18.11 -35.77 17.35
N GLY A 49 -17.82 -35.14 16.20
CA GLY A 49 -18.43 -33.85 15.82
C GLY A 49 -19.97 -33.95 15.78
N LEU A 50 -20.51 -34.95 15.09
CA LEU A 50 -21.95 -35.17 14.97
C LEU A 50 -22.59 -35.53 16.34
N ALA A 51 -21.86 -36.27 17.20
CA ALA A 51 -22.34 -36.60 18.56
C ALA A 51 -22.43 -35.36 19.46
N LEU A 52 -21.45 -34.46 19.36
CA LEU A 52 -21.42 -33.18 20.09
C LEU A 52 -22.51 -32.22 19.62
N GLU A 53 -22.76 -32.13 18.30
CA GLU A 53 -23.86 -31.35 17.75
C GLU A 53 -25.24 -31.82 18.22
N ARG A 54 -25.46 -33.14 18.21
CA ARG A 54 -26.70 -33.73 18.73
C ARG A 54 -26.89 -33.48 20.22
N LEU A 55 -25.82 -33.60 21.00
CA LEU A 55 -25.85 -33.26 22.42
C LEU A 55 -26.19 -31.79 22.64
N ALA A 56 -25.52 -30.91 21.89
CA ALA A 56 -25.78 -29.48 21.96
C ALA A 56 -27.24 -29.13 21.62
N THR A 57 -27.79 -29.74 20.57
CA THR A 57 -29.19 -29.55 20.16
C THR A 57 -30.17 -30.08 21.21
N GLN A 58 -29.96 -31.30 21.78
CA GLN A 58 -30.87 -31.89 22.79
C GLN A 58 -30.82 -31.15 24.14
N ALA A 59 -29.66 -30.54 24.45
CA ALA A 59 -29.44 -29.84 25.73
C ALA A 59 -29.55 -28.33 25.65
N GLY A 60 -29.70 -27.75 24.44
CA GLY A 60 -29.68 -26.30 24.23
C GLY A 60 -28.36 -25.66 24.59
N LEU A 61 -27.22 -26.37 24.40
CA LEU A 61 -25.88 -25.87 24.70
C LEU A 61 -25.22 -25.25 23.46
N GLN A 62 -24.32 -24.31 23.69
CA GLN A 62 -23.39 -23.78 22.68
C GLN A 62 -22.00 -24.37 22.92
N LEU A 63 -21.45 -25.05 21.93
CA LEU A 63 -20.13 -25.68 22.00
C LEU A 63 -19.16 -24.95 21.09
N LEU A 64 -18.06 -24.51 21.63
CA LEU A 64 -16.96 -23.85 20.92
C LEU A 64 -15.76 -24.79 20.91
N TYR A 65 -15.38 -25.27 19.72
CA TYR A 65 -14.19 -26.10 19.53
C TYR A 65 -13.64 -25.91 18.11
N ARG A 66 -12.35 -26.20 17.94
CA ARG A 66 -11.75 -26.25 16.62
C ARG A 66 -12.15 -27.54 15.91
N PRO A 67 -12.53 -27.50 14.63
CA PRO A 67 -12.91 -28.70 13.89
C PRO A 67 -11.89 -29.85 13.97
N GLU A 68 -10.61 -29.51 14.00
CA GLU A 68 -9.50 -30.47 14.05
C GLU A 68 -9.47 -31.29 15.36
N LEU A 69 -10.09 -30.79 16.43
CA LEU A 69 -10.17 -31.50 17.72
C LEU A 69 -11.14 -32.70 17.70
N VAL A 70 -12.08 -32.70 16.80
CA VAL A 70 -13.13 -33.73 16.71
C VAL A 70 -13.00 -34.57 15.44
N GLU A 71 -12.23 -34.13 14.47
CA GLU A 71 -12.01 -34.81 13.17
C GLU A 71 -11.29 -36.17 13.39
N GLY A 72 -11.84 -37.22 12.77
CA GLY A 72 -11.30 -38.57 12.90
C GLY A 72 -11.55 -39.26 14.26
N ARG A 73 -12.15 -38.58 15.25
CA ARG A 73 -12.47 -39.15 16.57
C ARG A 73 -13.87 -39.72 16.59
N ARG A 74 -14.05 -40.83 17.39
CA ARG A 74 -15.33 -41.46 17.52
C ARG A 74 -15.90 -41.31 18.94
N ALA A 75 -17.19 -40.95 19.01
CA ALA A 75 -17.95 -40.92 20.25
C ALA A 75 -18.55 -42.32 20.58
N ARG A 76 -18.58 -42.69 21.86
CA ARG A 76 -19.37 -43.80 22.35
C ARG A 76 -20.85 -43.41 22.42
N PRO A 77 -21.79 -44.36 22.22
CA PRO A 77 -23.20 -44.03 22.35
C PRO A 77 -23.55 -43.62 23.78
N LEU A 78 -24.37 -42.55 23.92
CA LEU A 78 -24.81 -42.05 25.23
C LEU A 78 -26.35 -42.07 25.28
N ARG A 79 -26.94 -43.00 26.06
CA ARG A 79 -28.38 -43.17 26.24
C ARG A 79 -28.70 -43.13 27.74
N GLU A 80 -28.62 -41.91 28.29
CA GLU A 80 -28.82 -41.72 29.75
C GLU A 80 -29.51 -40.39 30.04
N THR A 81 -30.18 -40.27 31.17
CA THR A 81 -30.73 -38.98 31.62
C THR A 81 -29.73 -38.31 32.55
N LEU A 82 -29.05 -37.29 32.04
CA LEU A 82 -27.95 -36.58 32.73
C LEU A 82 -28.18 -35.07 32.74
N ALA A 83 -27.47 -34.39 33.65
CA ALA A 83 -27.32 -32.92 33.49
C ALA A 83 -26.51 -32.60 32.23
N PRO A 84 -26.86 -31.54 31.45
CA PRO A 84 -26.20 -31.21 30.19
C PRO A 84 -24.66 -31.15 30.28
N ALA A 85 -24.13 -30.52 31.33
CA ALA A 85 -22.68 -30.43 31.52
C ALA A 85 -22.02 -31.80 31.75
N ALA A 86 -22.69 -32.69 32.49
CA ALA A 86 -22.17 -34.03 32.76
C ALA A 86 -22.21 -34.92 31.51
N ALA A 87 -23.22 -34.80 30.67
CA ALA A 87 -23.31 -35.48 29.39
C ALA A 87 -22.21 -35.04 28.42
N LEU A 88 -21.95 -33.72 28.35
CA LEU A 88 -20.88 -33.14 27.53
C LEU A 88 -19.51 -33.59 28.02
N GLN A 89 -19.29 -33.56 29.35
CA GLN A 89 -18.01 -33.97 29.94
C GLN A 89 -17.71 -35.46 29.66
N ARG A 90 -18.70 -36.30 29.70
CA ARG A 90 -18.58 -37.77 29.45
C ARG A 90 -18.24 -38.10 27.99
N LEU A 91 -18.84 -37.37 27.02
CA LEU A 91 -18.52 -37.52 25.61
C LEU A 91 -17.13 -36.97 25.26
N ALA A 92 -16.76 -35.83 25.86
CA ALA A 92 -15.49 -35.19 25.62
C ALA A 92 -14.32 -35.98 26.27
N GLU A 93 -14.44 -36.44 27.52
CA GLU A 93 -13.42 -37.25 28.22
C GLU A 93 -13.16 -38.56 27.50
N ALA A 94 -14.21 -39.25 27.01
CA ALA A 94 -14.07 -40.49 26.25
C ALA A 94 -13.29 -40.27 24.92
N ALA A 95 -13.25 -39.07 24.42
CA ALA A 95 -12.51 -38.66 23.24
C ALA A 95 -11.17 -37.96 23.56
N GLY A 96 -10.75 -37.91 24.83
CA GLY A 96 -9.52 -37.24 25.25
C GLY A 96 -9.59 -35.71 25.13
N LEU A 97 -10.78 -35.14 25.26
CA LEU A 97 -10.98 -33.69 25.24
C LEU A 97 -11.33 -33.17 26.63
N ARG A 98 -10.96 -31.94 26.90
CA ARG A 98 -11.30 -31.20 28.11
C ARG A 98 -12.44 -30.22 27.83
N VAL A 99 -13.37 -30.13 28.77
CA VAL A 99 -14.54 -29.25 28.72
C VAL A 99 -14.37 -28.14 29.73
N GLU A 100 -14.54 -26.88 29.29
CA GLU A 100 -14.50 -25.71 30.14
C GLU A 100 -15.77 -24.88 29.95
N ALA A 101 -16.43 -24.51 31.02
CA ALA A 101 -17.64 -23.70 30.98
C ALA A 101 -17.27 -22.20 30.87
N VAL A 102 -17.79 -21.52 29.86
CA VAL A 102 -17.59 -20.08 29.67
C VAL A 102 -18.71 -19.26 30.33
N ASN A 103 -19.93 -19.78 30.24
CA ASN A 103 -21.12 -19.27 30.94
C ASN A 103 -22.14 -20.39 31.10
N GLY A 104 -23.33 -20.11 31.67
CA GLY A 104 -24.33 -21.12 32.02
C GLY A 104 -24.76 -22.08 30.91
N ASN A 105 -24.51 -21.75 29.63
CA ASN A 105 -24.95 -22.54 28.46
C ASN A 105 -23.89 -22.72 27.38
N THR A 106 -22.69 -22.12 27.51
CA THR A 106 -21.61 -22.16 26.54
C THR A 106 -20.39 -22.86 27.11
N TYR A 107 -19.85 -23.83 26.36
CA TYR A 107 -18.71 -24.64 26.74
C TYR A 107 -17.64 -24.63 25.64
N VAL A 108 -16.36 -24.62 26.05
CA VAL A 108 -15.21 -24.74 25.15
C VAL A 108 -14.60 -26.13 25.30
N LEU A 109 -14.30 -26.75 24.15
CA LEU A 109 -13.59 -28.04 24.13
C LEU A 109 -12.13 -27.79 23.69
N SER A 110 -11.21 -28.41 24.46
CA SER A 110 -9.76 -28.34 24.17
C SER A 110 -9.13 -29.74 24.25
N ALA A 111 -7.90 -29.90 23.71
CA ALA A 111 -7.21 -31.18 23.76
C ALA A 111 -6.86 -31.57 25.21
N GLY A 112 -7.29 -32.73 25.64
CA GLY A 112 -6.91 -33.31 26.93
C GLY A 112 -5.56 -34.06 26.82
N VAL A 113 -4.68 -33.87 27.79
CA VAL A 113 -3.42 -34.63 27.86
C VAL A 113 -3.74 -36.07 28.25
N ALA A 114 -3.33 -37.07 27.43
CA ALA A 114 -3.50 -38.51 27.72
C ALA A 114 -2.71 -38.92 28.99
N PRO A 115 -3.26 -39.76 29.90
CA PRO A 115 -2.53 -40.23 31.08
C PRO A 115 -1.40 -41.19 30.63
N ALA A 116 -0.15 -40.82 30.87
CA ALA A 116 0.99 -41.70 30.72
C ALA A 116 0.98 -42.81 31.73
N ALA A 117 1.22 -44.05 31.28
CA ALA A 117 1.32 -45.25 32.12
C ALA A 117 2.42 -45.13 33.18
N SER A 118 2.05 -45.33 34.44
CA SER A 118 2.90 -45.20 35.63
C SER A 118 4.01 -46.24 35.71
N ARG A 119 5.28 -45.79 35.77
CA ARG A 119 6.39 -46.47 36.43
C ARG A 119 6.58 -45.85 37.83
N PRO A 120 6.95 -46.61 38.86
CA PRO A 120 7.02 -46.07 40.24
C PRO A 120 8.23 -45.14 40.36
N ALA A 121 7.96 -43.90 40.73
CA ALA A 121 8.96 -42.83 40.94
C ALA A 121 9.23 -42.65 42.44
N VAL A 122 10.50 -42.45 42.72
CA VAL A 122 11.05 -41.92 43.98
C VAL A 122 10.49 -40.51 44.20
N ALA A 123 9.99 -40.27 45.43
CA ALA A 123 9.34 -39.00 45.82
C ALA A 123 10.31 -37.81 45.72
N ALA A 124 10.04 -36.90 44.78
CA ALA A 124 10.55 -35.56 44.78
C ALA A 124 9.42 -34.59 45.18
N ALA A 125 9.78 -33.53 45.92
CA ALA A 125 8.84 -32.54 46.45
C ALA A 125 7.96 -31.92 45.35
N PRO A 126 6.67 -31.55 45.65
CA PRO A 126 5.75 -31.02 44.64
C PRO A 126 6.24 -29.69 44.13
N PRO A 127 6.23 -29.49 42.78
CA PRO A 127 6.52 -28.17 42.19
C PRO A 127 5.39 -27.21 42.59
N ALA A 128 5.75 -25.97 42.90
CA ALA A 128 4.84 -24.87 43.14
C ALA A 128 3.78 -24.73 42.04
N PRO A 129 2.52 -24.34 42.33
CA PRO A 129 1.47 -24.23 41.36
C PRO A 129 1.89 -23.23 40.25
N ARG A 130 1.99 -23.71 39.00
CA ARG A 130 2.17 -22.84 37.84
C ARG A 130 0.99 -21.87 37.77
N GLY A 131 1.27 -20.57 37.78
CA GLY A 131 0.26 -19.56 37.51
C GLY A 131 -0.51 -19.85 36.21
N PRO A 132 -1.72 -19.32 36.04
CA PRO A 132 -2.51 -19.55 34.84
C PRO A 132 -1.68 -19.27 33.61
N ALA A 133 -1.71 -20.19 32.62
CA ALA A 133 -1.00 -20.02 31.36
C ALA A 133 -1.37 -18.65 30.78
N PRO A 134 -0.41 -17.87 30.30
CA PRO A 134 -0.68 -16.54 29.76
C PRO A 134 -1.70 -16.67 28.63
N ILE A 135 -2.79 -15.90 28.72
CA ILE A 135 -3.79 -15.78 27.65
C ILE A 135 -3.04 -15.35 26.41
N PRO A 136 -3.26 -15.96 25.22
CA PRO A 136 -2.59 -15.56 24.00
C PRO A 136 -2.77 -14.05 23.79
N THR A 137 -1.70 -13.31 23.88
CA THR A 137 -1.71 -11.85 23.84
C THR A 137 -1.57 -11.41 22.40
N VAL A 138 -2.56 -10.71 21.87
CA VAL A 138 -2.54 -10.19 20.51
C VAL A 138 -2.31 -8.69 20.55
N TYR A 139 -1.29 -8.23 19.82
CA TYR A 139 -1.08 -6.82 19.57
C TYR A 139 -1.88 -6.41 18.33
N VAL A 140 -2.75 -5.43 18.46
CA VAL A 140 -3.54 -4.86 17.37
C VAL A 140 -2.99 -3.48 17.06
N THR A 141 -2.85 -3.14 15.78
CA THR A 141 -2.39 -1.83 15.34
C THR A 141 -3.22 -0.70 15.98
N GLY A 142 -2.54 0.31 16.49
CA GLY A 142 -3.15 1.47 17.14
C GLY A 142 -3.03 1.52 18.66
N THR A 143 -2.36 0.52 19.27
CA THR A 143 -2.02 0.51 20.70
C THR A 143 -0.85 -0.45 20.97
N HIS A 144 -0.01 -0.14 21.97
CA HIS A 144 0.98 -1.06 22.55
C HIS A 144 0.42 -1.83 23.75
N ILE A 145 -0.82 -1.54 24.16
CA ILE A 145 -1.50 -2.29 25.20
C ILE A 145 -2.07 -3.58 24.61
N PRO A 146 -1.60 -4.77 25.03
CA PRO A 146 -2.07 -6.05 24.51
C PRO A 146 -3.56 -6.26 24.72
N ARG A 147 -4.23 -6.89 23.76
CA ARG A 147 -5.65 -7.22 23.80
C ARG A 147 -5.84 -8.74 23.70
N SER A 148 -6.93 -9.23 24.27
CA SER A 148 -7.31 -10.65 24.17
C SER A 148 -8.09 -10.99 22.90
N ASP A 149 -8.55 -9.99 22.15
CA ASP A 149 -9.40 -10.16 20.96
C ASP A 149 -8.97 -9.18 19.86
N ILE A 150 -8.66 -9.72 18.67
CA ILE A 150 -8.32 -8.94 17.44
C ILE A 150 -9.56 -8.18 16.93
N GLY A 151 -10.76 -8.75 17.12
CA GLY A 151 -12.04 -8.17 16.70
C GLY A 151 -12.59 -7.09 17.62
N ALA A 152 -11.93 -6.80 18.76
CA ALA A 152 -12.41 -5.81 19.72
C ALA A 152 -12.51 -4.42 19.10
N VAL A 153 -13.67 -3.79 19.19
CA VAL A 153 -13.88 -2.41 18.72
C VAL A 153 -12.97 -1.47 19.49
N THR A 154 -12.05 -0.85 18.76
CA THR A 154 -11.12 0.16 19.28
C THR A 154 -11.68 1.58 19.08
N PRO A 155 -11.28 2.58 19.87
CA PRO A 155 -11.65 3.98 19.60
C PRO A 155 -11.21 4.46 18.21
N SER A 156 -10.05 4.00 17.72
CA SER A 156 -9.61 4.26 16.35
C SER A 156 -10.05 3.11 15.43
N PRO A 157 -10.64 3.41 14.25
CA PRO A 157 -11.02 2.36 13.30
C PRO A 157 -9.80 1.63 12.75
N VAL A 158 -9.81 0.31 12.76
CA VAL A 158 -8.79 -0.56 12.15
C VAL A 158 -9.49 -1.52 11.21
N THR A 159 -9.04 -1.57 9.95
CA THR A 159 -9.47 -2.55 8.96
C THR A 159 -8.48 -3.71 8.96
N LEU A 160 -8.98 -4.93 9.04
CA LEU A 160 -8.20 -6.16 8.97
C LEU A 160 -8.40 -6.81 7.60
N ILE A 161 -7.31 -7.20 6.95
CA ILE A 161 -7.31 -8.06 5.76
C ILE A 161 -6.66 -9.38 6.19
N SER A 162 -7.45 -10.42 6.28
CA SER A 162 -7.02 -11.74 6.75
C SER A 162 -6.27 -12.53 5.67
N ARG A 163 -5.55 -13.58 6.09
CA ARG A 163 -4.87 -14.50 5.16
C ARG A 163 -5.83 -15.09 4.12
N SER A 164 -7.04 -15.48 4.54
CA SER A 164 -8.04 -16.03 3.62
C SER A 164 -8.54 -15.01 2.59
N GLU A 165 -8.64 -13.73 2.95
CA GLU A 165 -8.98 -12.66 2.00
C GLU A 165 -7.83 -12.39 1.04
N ILE A 166 -6.57 -12.42 1.51
CA ILE A 166 -5.37 -12.31 0.68
C ILE A 166 -5.36 -13.42 -0.39
N GLU A 167 -5.57 -14.66 0.01
CA GLU A 167 -5.58 -15.82 -0.91
C GLU A 167 -6.71 -15.77 -1.94
N ALA A 168 -7.92 -15.38 -1.51
CA ALA A 168 -9.09 -15.27 -2.38
C ALA A 168 -9.03 -14.06 -3.34
N SER A 169 -8.20 -13.04 -3.04
CA SER A 169 -8.13 -11.82 -3.85
C SER A 169 -7.46 -12.00 -5.20
N GLY A 170 -6.65 -13.07 -5.38
CA GLY A 170 -5.85 -13.31 -6.59
C GLY A 170 -4.72 -12.32 -6.83
N HIS A 171 -4.47 -11.39 -5.90
CA HIS A 171 -3.34 -10.46 -6.02
C HIS A 171 -2.01 -11.18 -5.84
N GLN A 172 -1.00 -10.77 -6.62
CA GLN A 172 0.32 -11.36 -6.56
C GLN A 172 1.30 -10.54 -5.70
N THR A 173 1.05 -9.25 -5.51
CA THR A 173 1.92 -8.38 -4.73
C THR A 173 1.14 -7.65 -3.64
N LEU A 174 1.87 -7.18 -2.61
CA LEU A 174 1.28 -6.39 -1.54
C LEU A 174 0.74 -5.04 -2.05
N PHE A 175 1.44 -4.44 -3.02
CA PHE A 175 0.97 -3.23 -3.68
C PHE A 175 -0.40 -3.42 -4.34
N GLU A 176 -0.58 -4.49 -5.12
CA GLU A 176 -1.86 -4.79 -5.78
C GLU A 176 -3.00 -4.97 -4.74
N LEU A 177 -2.72 -5.71 -3.67
CA LEU A 177 -3.68 -5.94 -2.58
C LEU A 177 -4.11 -4.63 -1.92
N LEU A 178 -3.14 -3.78 -1.56
CA LEU A 178 -3.40 -2.51 -0.87
C LEU A 178 -4.09 -1.50 -1.79
N ARG A 179 -3.64 -1.36 -3.05
CA ARG A 179 -4.29 -0.49 -4.04
C ARG A 179 -5.76 -0.85 -4.28
N ALA A 180 -6.14 -2.11 -4.09
CA ALA A 180 -7.53 -2.54 -4.22
C ALA A 180 -8.43 -2.10 -3.06
N GLN A 181 -7.88 -1.73 -1.91
CA GLN A 181 -8.67 -1.35 -0.73
C GLN A 181 -9.29 0.04 -0.87
N PRO A 182 -10.52 0.25 -0.37
CA PRO A 182 -11.11 1.59 -0.29
C PRO A 182 -10.23 2.55 0.53
N GLY A 183 -10.11 3.80 0.07
CA GLY A 183 -9.29 4.82 0.71
C GLY A 183 -7.78 4.69 0.47
N MET A 184 -7.33 3.61 -0.20
CA MET A 184 -5.96 3.48 -0.72
C MET A 184 -5.91 3.99 -2.15
N LEU A 185 -5.87 5.30 -2.30
CA LEU A 185 -5.97 5.97 -3.60
C LEU A 185 -4.72 6.80 -3.87
N GLY A 186 -4.47 7.04 -5.16
CA GLY A 186 -3.76 8.22 -5.63
C GLY A 186 -2.25 8.20 -5.67
N HIS A 187 -1.55 7.06 -5.63
CA HIS A 187 -0.10 7.07 -5.89
C HIS A 187 0.32 5.92 -6.78
N HIS A 188 1.06 6.33 -7.81
CA HIS A 188 1.64 5.46 -8.81
C HIS A 188 2.74 4.59 -8.20
N PRO A 189 2.88 3.34 -8.64
CA PRO A 189 4.20 2.78 -8.74
C PRO A 189 4.93 3.71 -9.71
N VAL A 190 5.97 4.33 -9.23
CA VAL A 190 6.71 5.39 -9.93
C VAL A 190 7.30 4.88 -11.26
N ALA A 191 7.18 3.60 -11.54
CA ALA A 191 7.71 2.95 -12.72
C ALA A 191 7.01 3.30 -14.03
N VAL A 192 5.87 3.96 -14.05
CA VAL A 192 5.07 4.08 -15.30
C VAL A 192 4.24 5.36 -15.38
N ALA A 193 4.61 6.45 -14.78
CA ALA A 193 3.92 7.72 -15.03
C ALA A 193 4.37 8.31 -16.37
N SER A 194 3.50 8.45 -17.34
CA SER A 194 3.78 9.26 -18.53
C SER A 194 3.23 10.64 -18.27
N ASP A 195 4.07 11.60 -18.01
CA ASP A 195 3.70 12.98 -18.25
C ASP A 195 3.73 13.21 -19.75
N GLY A 196 2.56 13.49 -20.30
CA GLY A 196 2.41 13.73 -21.71
C GLY A 196 3.16 14.97 -22.13
N GLY A 197 4.21 14.80 -22.81
CA GLY A 197 4.92 15.90 -23.44
C GLY A 197 6.39 15.65 -23.66
N THR A 198 7.13 15.18 -22.69
CA THR A 198 8.57 14.94 -22.87
C THR A 198 8.95 13.48 -23.00
N GLY A 199 8.02 12.54 -22.73
CA GLY A 199 8.21 11.10 -22.97
C GLY A 199 9.30 10.41 -22.16
N ILE A 200 10.13 11.17 -21.45
CA ILE A 200 11.19 10.62 -20.61
C ILE A 200 10.69 10.61 -19.19
N GLN A 201 10.20 9.46 -18.77
CA GLN A 201 9.82 9.21 -17.40
C GLN A 201 11.04 9.06 -16.53
N GLN A 202 10.86 9.37 -15.26
CA GLN A 202 11.93 9.16 -14.28
C GLN A 202 12.28 7.67 -14.24
N PRO A 203 13.39 7.27 -14.83
CA PRO A 203 13.65 5.88 -15.14
C PRO A 203 14.06 5.04 -13.93
N PHE A 204 14.09 5.64 -12.74
CA PHE A 204 14.72 5.01 -11.57
C PHE A 204 13.77 4.41 -10.54
N ALA A 205 12.48 4.61 -10.68
CA ALA A 205 11.61 4.22 -9.60
C ALA A 205 10.89 2.91 -9.87
N ALA A 206 11.56 1.81 -9.57
CA ALA A 206 10.98 0.47 -9.55
C ALA A 206 10.18 0.17 -8.26
N ALA A 207 10.09 1.11 -7.32
CA ALA A 207 9.39 0.92 -6.06
C ALA A 207 7.87 1.09 -6.20
N ALA A 208 7.13 0.21 -5.55
CA ALA A 208 5.67 0.24 -5.49
C ALA A 208 5.19 0.76 -4.14
N THR A 209 4.39 1.83 -4.11
CA THR A 209 3.85 2.41 -2.87
C THR A 209 2.40 2.88 -3.03
N THR A 210 1.71 3.07 -1.91
CA THR A 210 0.34 3.59 -1.86
C THR A 210 0.19 4.60 -0.73
N SER A 211 -0.93 5.31 -0.70
CA SER A 211 -1.24 6.22 0.40
C SER A 211 -2.69 6.15 0.85
N LEU A 212 -2.92 6.53 2.09
CA LEU A 212 -4.26 6.67 2.66
C LEU A 212 -4.86 8.03 2.31
N ASN A 213 -6.12 8.01 1.83
CA ASN A 213 -6.96 9.19 1.64
C ASN A 213 -6.32 10.30 0.78
N ALA A 214 -5.51 9.91 -0.22
CA ALA A 214 -4.81 10.82 -1.13
C ALA A 214 -3.89 11.86 -0.44
N LEU A 215 -3.41 11.56 0.78
CA LEU A 215 -2.50 12.44 1.54
C LEU A 215 -1.01 12.23 1.20
N GLY A 216 -0.71 11.34 0.28
CA GLY A 216 0.65 11.02 -0.16
C GLY A 216 1.31 9.90 0.67
N PRO A 217 2.25 9.15 0.06
CA PRO A 217 2.94 8.05 0.73
C PRO A 217 3.78 8.52 1.92
N ARG A 218 4.27 9.76 1.91
CA ARG A 218 5.02 10.35 3.05
C ARG A 218 4.17 10.63 4.29
N ALA A 219 2.83 10.64 4.18
CA ALA A 219 1.90 10.81 5.31
C ALA A 219 1.34 9.47 5.82
N THR A 220 1.63 8.36 5.13
CA THR A 220 1.19 7.00 5.47
C THR A 220 2.39 6.19 5.95
N LEU A 221 2.34 5.71 7.18
CA LEU A 221 3.43 4.91 7.75
C LEU A 221 3.22 3.42 7.44
N PHE A 222 4.23 2.80 6.81
CA PHE A 222 4.25 1.35 6.60
C PHE A 222 5.12 0.67 7.65
N LEU A 223 4.58 -0.38 8.26
CA LEU A 223 5.26 -1.18 9.28
C LEU A 223 5.25 -2.67 8.90
N VAL A 224 6.28 -3.38 9.31
CA VAL A 224 6.32 -4.84 9.34
C VAL A 224 6.43 -5.29 10.79
N ASP A 225 5.48 -6.07 11.25
CA ASP A 225 5.38 -6.51 12.66
C ASP A 225 5.52 -5.35 13.67
N GLY A 226 4.88 -4.20 13.35
CA GLY A 226 4.91 -3.01 14.19
C GLY A 226 6.19 -2.16 14.10
N ARG A 227 7.14 -2.50 13.23
CA ARG A 227 8.43 -1.80 13.07
C ARG A 227 8.54 -1.14 11.72
N ARG A 228 9.20 0.02 11.67
CA ARG A 228 9.45 0.75 10.42
C ARG A 228 10.38 -0.06 9.52
N VAL A 229 10.21 0.07 8.21
CA VAL A 229 11.11 -0.47 7.19
C VAL A 229 11.97 0.65 6.60
N ALA A 230 13.12 0.31 6.02
CA ALA A 230 13.93 1.28 5.28
C ALA A 230 13.18 1.82 4.07
N ASN A 231 13.51 3.05 3.69
CA ASN A 231 13.08 3.60 2.42
C ASN A 231 13.72 2.84 1.25
N TYR A 232 13.16 3.00 0.07
CA TYR A 232 13.78 2.56 -1.18
C TYR A 232 15.07 3.35 -1.43
N GLY A 233 16.13 2.69 -1.90
CA GLY A 233 17.46 3.29 -2.01
C GLY A 233 17.54 4.46 -3.00
N LEU A 234 16.74 4.42 -4.09
CA LEU A 234 16.65 5.53 -5.01
C LEU A 234 15.55 6.52 -4.61
N ILE A 235 15.73 7.76 -5.01
CA ILE A 235 14.89 8.87 -4.62
C ILE A 235 13.95 9.21 -5.76
N SER A 236 12.67 9.38 -5.47
CA SER A 236 11.74 10.05 -6.38
C SER A 236 11.79 11.56 -6.13
N SER A 237 11.98 12.34 -7.18
CA SER A 237 11.99 13.81 -7.10
C SER A 237 10.66 14.38 -6.58
N GLU A 238 9.56 13.72 -6.89
CA GLU A 238 8.22 14.15 -6.47
C GLU A 238 7.83 13.60 -5.10
N LEU A 239 8.17 12.34 -4.83
CA LEU A 239 7.69 11.62 -3.66
C LEU A 239 8.73 11.54 -2.52
N GLY A 240 10.01 11.86 -2.77
CA GLY A 240 11.07 11.72 -1.79
C GLY A 240 11.36 10.27 -1.42
N GLY A 241 11.67 10.00 -0.17
CA GLY A 241 11.83 8.63 0.34
C GLY A 241 10.48 7.92 0.49
N LEU A 242 10.41 6.67 0.04
CA LEU A 242 9.20 5.83 0.11
C LEU A 242 9.55 4.38 0.44
N ALA A 243 8.63 3.67 1.08
CA ALA A 243 8.76 2.23 1.32
C ALA A 243 8.35 1.44 0.05
N ASP A 244 9.17 0.47 -0.35
CA ASP A 244 8.82 -0.47 -1.41
C ASP A 244 7.96 -1.61 -0.86
N LEU A 245 6.67 -1.60 -1.19
CA LEU A 245 5.72 -2.62 -0.73
C LEU A 245 5.94 -3.97 -1.41
N ASP A 246 6.45 -3.96 -2.62
CA ASP A 246 6.70 -5.18 -3.38
C ASP A 246 7.98 -5.92 -2.92
N ALA A 247 8.81 -5.30 -2.08
CA ALA A 247 9.90 -5.98 -1.39
C ALA A 247 9.41 -6.99 -0.32
N ILE A 248 8.11 -6.95 0.02
CA ILE A 248 7.50 -7.87 0.99
C ILE A 248 6.66 -8.92 0.25
N PRO A 249 7.10 -10.20 0.18
CA PRO A 249 6.34 -11.24 -0.50
C PRO A 249 4.98 -11.47 0.15
N LEU A 250 3.92 -11.46 -0.64
CA LEU A 250 2.56 -11.66 -0.12
C LEU A 250 2.34 -13.06 0.48
N THR A 251 3.17 -14.04 0.10
CA THR A 251 3.13 -15.42 0.60
C THR A 251 3.49 -15.55 2.07
N ILE A 252 4.34 -14.66 2.60
CA ILE A 252 4.73 -14.65 4.02
C ILE A 252 3.83 -13.76 4.89
N VAL A 253 2.86 -13.05 4.32
CA VAL A 253 1.96 -12.15 5.05
C VAL A 253 0.84 -12.96 5.69
N GLU A 254 0.67 -12.85 6.99
CA GLU A 254 -0.44 -13.44 7.76
C GLU A 254 -1.70 -12.59 7.64
N ARG A 255 -1.55 -11.27 7.82
CA ARG A 255 -2.63 -10.30 7.72
C ARG A 255 -2.09 -8.90 7.52
N VAL A 256 -2.94 -8.00 7.05
CA VAL A 256 -2.64 -6.56 6.99
C VAL A 256 -3.64 -5.80 7.86
N GLU A 257 -3.14 -4.92 8.70
CA GLU A 257 -3.91 -4.07 9.59
C GLU A 257 -3.78 -2.61 9.13
N ILE A 258 -4.90 -1.99 8.76
CA ILE A 258 -4.93 -0.61 8.28
C ILE A 258 -5.64 0.25 9.31
N MET A 259 -4.88 1.06 10.03
CA MET A 259 -5.40 2.05 10.96
C MET A 259 -5.49 3.41 10.27
N ARG A 260 -6.67 3.98 10.23
CA ARG A 260 -6.92 5.28 9.63
C ARG A 260 -6.96 6.39 10.67
N GLY A 261 -6.53 7.61 10.26
CA GLY A 261 -6.41 8.76 11.16
C GLY A 261 -5.04 8.87 11.84
N GLY A 262 -4.83 9.94 12.61
CA GLY A 262 -3.54 10.22 13.23
C GLY A 262 -3.09 9.16 14.22
N ALA A 263 -1.94 8.56 13.97
CA ALA A 263 -1.32 7.51 14.77
C ALA A 263 0.06 7.92 15.34
N SER A 264 0.47 9.18 15.17
CA SER A 264 1.80 9.64 15.60
C SER A 264 2.03 9.57 17.11
N ALA A 265 0.95 9.59 17.92
CA ALA A 265 1.05 9.39 19.37
C ALA A 265 1.53 7.98 19.77
N ILE A 266 1.43 7.02 18.85
CA ILE A 266 1.81 5.62 19.07
C ILE A 266 3.10 5.32 18.29
N TYR A 267 3.13 5.59 16.99
CA TYR A 267 4.20 5.18 16.08
C TYR A 267 5.17 6.31 15.66
N GLY A 268 4.98 7.53 16.21
CA GLY A 268 5.88 8.67 15.94
C GLY A 268 5.61 9.35 14.59
N ALA A 269 6.66 9.90 14.00
CA ALA A 269 6.59 10.64 12.74
C ALA A 269 5.95 9.83 11.61
N ASP A 270 5.48 10.54 10.56
CA ASP A 270 4.99 9.99 9.28
C ASP A 270 3.59 9.31 9.34
N ALA A 271 3.05 9.03 10.54
CA ALA A 271 1.74 8.44 10.74
C ALA A 271 0.61 9.50 10.79
N MET A 272 0.59 10.46 9.85
CA MET A 272 -0.39 11.56 9.82
C MET A 272 -1.73 11.15 9.19
N ALA A 273 -1.70 10.40 8.10
CA ALA A 273 -2.88 9.84 7.43
C ALA A 273 -3.34 8.54 8.09
N GLY A 274 -2.39 7.76 8.59
CA GLY A 274 -2.62 6.47 9.22
C GLY A 274 -1.41 5.57 9.16
N VAL A 275 -1.65 4.30 9.49
CA VAL A 275 -0.62 3.24 9.52
C VAL A 275 -1.12 2.02 8.77
N VAL A 276 -0.26 1.41 7.97
CA VAL A 276 -0.45 0.10 7.37
C VAL A 276 0.58 -0.83 7.97
N ASN A 277 0.14 -1.77 8.79
CA ASN A 277 1.00 -2.73 9.47
C ASN A 277 0.85 -4.11 8.83
N ILE A 278 1.93 -4.63 8.31
CA ILE A 278 2.03 -5.92 7.65
C ILE A 278 2.50 -6.94 8.68
N ILE A 279 1.64 -7.86 9.07
CA ILE A 279 1.97 -8.91 10.03
C ILE A 279 2.42 -10.14 9.27
N LEU A 280 3.63 -10.61 9.56
CA LEU A 280 4.21 -11.79 8.92
C LEU A 280 3.79 -13.08 9.63
N ARG A 281 3.82 -14.19 8.88
CA ARG A 281 3.60 -15.53 9.41
C ARG A 281 4.73 -15.90 10.38
N LYS A 282 4.37 -16.38 11.56
CA LYS A 282 5.33 -16.78 12.59
C LYS A 282 5.33 -18.30 12.80
N ARG A 283 4.16 -18.90 12.61
CA ARG A 283 3.95 -20.33 12.88
C ARG A 283 3.33 -21.03 11.67
N GLN A 284 3.78 -22.25 11.44
CA GLN A 284 3.24 -23.16 10.46
C GLN A 284 3.55 -24.60 10.89
N ASP A 285 2.61 -25.49 10.72
CA ASP A 285 2.83 -26.91 10.95
C ASP A 285 3.21 -27.59 9.62
N GLY A 286 4.41 -28.17 9.56
CA GLY A 286 4.92 -28.84 8.37
C GLY A 286 5.27 -27.92 7.21
N GLY A 287 5.26 -28.47 6.00
CA GLY A 287 5.63 -27.77 4.78
C GLY A 287 4.43 -27.29 3.94
N GLU A 288 4.55 -26.16 3.26
CA GLU A 288 3.60 -25.64 2.29
C GLU A 288 4.34 -25.25 0.99
N GLY A 289 3.94 -25.84 -0.12
CA GLY A 289 4.43 -25.46 -1.46
C GLY A 289 3.30 -24.83 -2.27
N VAL A 290 3.56 -23.71 -2.94
CA VAL A 290 2.59 -23.02 -3.80
C VAL A 290 3.21 -22.72 -5.14
N ALA A 291 2.55 -23.15 -6.23
CA ALA A 291 2.87 -22.78 -7.59
C ALA A 291 1.69 -22.01 -8.19
N ARG A 292 1.97 -20.88 -8.85
CA ARG A 292 0.97 -20.08 -9.54
C ARG A 292 1.44 -19.72 -10.93
N TYR A 293 0.52 -19.72 -11.88
CA TYR A 293 0.74 -19.22 -13.23
C TYR A 293 -0.49 -18.46 -13.70
N GLY A 294 -0.27 -17.29 -14.28
CA GLY A 294 -1.35 -16.48 -14.84
C GLY A 294 -0.92 -15.77 -16.10
N ALA A 295 -1.91 -15.45 -16.95
CA ALA A 295 -1.76 -14.63 -18.14
C ALA A 295 -3.07 -13.90 -18.46
N SER A 296 -2.98 -12.83 -19.26
CA SER A 296 -4.16 -12.13 -19.74
C SER A 296 -4.96 -12.98 -20.74
N SER A 297 -6.21 -12.61 -21.03
CA SER A 297 -7.01 -13.24 -22.08
C SER A 297 -6.42 -13.11 -23.50
N ARG A 298 -5.43 -12.22 -23.66
CA ARG A 298 -4.69 -12.01 -24.92
C ARG A 298 -3.41 -12.85 -25.00
N GLY A 299 -3.07 -13.62 -23.94
CA GLY A 299 -1.89 -14.49 -23.87
C GLY A 299 -0.59 -13.77 -23.50
N ASP A 300 -0.69 -12.50 -23.08
CA ASP A 300 0.43 -11.66 -22.64
C ASP A 300 0.43 -11.40 -21.13
N ALA A 301 1.36 -10.56 -20.65
CA ALA A 301 1.50 -10.17 -19.24
C ALA A 301 1.63 -11.37 -18.30
N ALA A 302 2.32 -12.43 -18.74
CA ALA A 302 2.42 -13.67 -17.98
C ALA A 302 3.13 -13.45 -16.63
N GLU A 303 2.60 -14.12 -15.59
CA GLU A 303 3.17 -14.12 -14.25
C GLU A 303 3.32 -15.56 -13.76
N SER A 304 4.45 -15.86 -13.14
CA SER A 304 4.67 -17.16 -12.49
C SER A 304 5.25 -16.96 -11.09
N ARG A 305 4.75 -17.74 -10.12
CA ARG A 305 5.25 -17.74 -8.75
C ARG A 305 5.45 -19.15 -8.26
N LEU A 306 6.58 -19.36 -7.57
CA LEU A 306 6.87 -20.57 -6.83
C LEU A 306 7.27 -20.17 -5.42
N SER A 307 6.60 -20.73 -4.40
CA SER A 307 6.99 -20.51 -3.02
C SER A 307 6.96 -21.82 -2.24
N TYR A 308 7.86 -21.92 -1.27
CA TYR A 308 7.90 -23.00 -0.30
C TYR A 308 8.16 -22.41 1.08
N SER A 309 7.43 -22.91 2.07
CA SER A 309 7.68 -22.60 3.47
C SER A 309 7.60 -23.87 4.32
N HIS A 310 8.38 -23.91 5.40
CA HIS A 310 8.41 -25.04 6.31
C HIS A 310 8.50 -24.57 7.76
N GLY A 311 7.54 -25.00 8.57
CA GLY A 311 7.50 -24.76 10.00
C GLY A 311 7.99 -25.97 10.78
N LEU A 312 8.74 -25.71 11.83
CA LEU A 312 9.30 -26.72 12.73
C LEU A 312 9.11 -26.27 14.16
N GLU A 313 8.86 -27.22 15.05
CA GLU A 313 8.91 -26.99 16.49
C GLU A 313 10.28 -27.39 17.03
N THR A 314 10.92 -26.54 17.83
CA THR A 314 12.21 -26.84 18.45
C THR A 314 12.03 -27.78 19.64
N ALA A 315 13.08 -28.53 20.01
CA ALA A 315 13.05 -29.44 21.17
C ALA A 315 12.74 -28.75 22.52
N ARG A 316 12.79 -27.41 22.58
CA ARG A 316 12.46 -26.60 23.75
C ARG A 316 11.10 -25.90 23.65
N GLY A 317 10.23 -26.33 22.70
CA GLY A 317 8.90 -25.75 22.47
C GLY A 317 8.92 -24.38 21.80
N GLY A 318 10.01 -24.04 21.11
CA GLY A 318 10.08 -22.86 20.25
C GLY A 318 9.60 -23.20 18.84
N GLU A 319 9.43 -22.17 18.03
CA GLU A 319 8.96 -22.28 16.63
C GLU A 319 10.00 -21.74 15.65
N VAL A 320 10.14 -22.41 14.53
CA VAL A 320 10.97 -21.98 13.40
C VAL A 320 10.12 -22.01 12.16
N LEU A 321 10.14 -20.94 11.37
CA LEU A 321 9.55 -20.90 10.05
C LEU A 321 10.58 -20.39 9.04
N VAL A 322 10.80 -21.14 7.98
CA VAL A 322 11.65 -20.73 6.87
C VAL A 322 10.82 -20.72 5.60
N GLY A 323 10.98 -19.72 4.76
CA GLY A 323 10.23 -19.57 3.52
C GLY A 323 11.10 -19.02 2.41
N VAL A 324 10.87 -19.49 1.18
CA VAL A 324 11.45 -18.97 -0.06
C VAL A 324 10.33 -18.65 -1.03
N ASP A 325 10.47 -17.55 -1.76
CA ASP A 325 9.49 -17.08 -2.75
C ASP A 325 10.23 -16.60 -4.01
N ALA A 326 9.73 -17.03 -5.16
CA ALA A 326 10.22 -16.61 -6.47
C ALA A 326 9.04 -16.14 -7.32
N LEU A 327 9.11 -14.89 -7.81
CA LEU A 327 8.12 -14.30 -8.70
C LEU A 327 8.80 -13.86 -9.99
N ARG A 328 8.19 -14.20 -11.13
CA ARG A 328 8.55 -13.66 -12.44
C ARG A 328 7.32 -13.04 -13.08
N ARG A 329 7.51 -11.86 -13.66
CA ARG A 329 6.57 -11.14 -14.52
C ARG A 329 7.18 -10.87 -15.86
N ASP A 330 6.42 -11.06 -16.91
CA ASP A 330 6.82 -10.67 -18.26
C ASP A 330 6.37 -9.22 -18.52
N GLU A 331 7.09 -8.53 -19.38
CA GLU A 331 6.75 -7.15 -19.78
C GLU A 331 5.44 -7.11 -20.56
N LEU A 332 4.67 -6.04 -20.34
CA LEU A 332 3.52 -5.66 -21.16
C LEU A 332 3.75 -4.26 -21.72
N LEU A 333 3.97 -4.15 -23.02
CA LEU A 333 4.12 -2.87 -23.70
C LEU A 333 2.78 -2.23 -24.05
N GLY A 334 2.75 -0.92 -24.17
CA GLY A 334 1.59 -0.16 -24.61
C GLY A 334 1.09 -0.55 -26.00
N SER A 335 1.99 -0.94 -26.91
CA SER A 335 1.65 -1.44 -28.25
C SER A 335 0.75 -2.68 -28.26
N ALA A 336 0.74 -3.46 -27.17
CA ALA A 336 -0.15 -4.61 -27.02
C ALA A 336 -1.61 -4.22 -26.67
N ARG A 337 -1.91 -2.93 -26.55
CA ARG A 337 -3.22 -2.39 -26.17
C ARG A 337 -3.63 -1.26 -27.11
N ASP A 338 -4.65 -1.47 -27.91
CA ASP A 338 -5.12 -0.49 -28.90
C ASP A 338 -5.62 0.83 -28.28
N TRP A 339 -6.09 0.77 -27.03
CA TRP A 339 -6.53 1.94 -26.28
C TRP A 339 -5.36 2.78 -25.72
N ARG A 340 -4.13 2.24 -25.72
CA ARG A 340 -2.94 2.92 -25.23
C ARG A 340 -2.30 3.72 -26.36
N THR A 341 -2.76 4.96 -26.54
CA THR A 341 -2.36 5.84 -27.64
C THR A 341 -2.59 7.31 -27.30
N MET A 342 -1.83 8.20 -27.92
CA MET A 342 -2.08 9.65 -27.97
C MET A 342 -3.06 10.04 -29.09
N ASP A 343 -3.52 9.09 -29.91
CA ASP A 343 -4.61 9.32 -30.88
C ASP A 343 -5.97 9.20 -30.19
N HIS A 344 -6.51 10.35 -29.78
CA HIS A 344 -7.81 10.43 -29.11
C HIS A 344 -8.98 10.80 -30.02
N ARG A 345 -8.81 10.73 -31.38
CA ARG A 345 -9.87 11.05 -32.35
C ARG A 345 -11.15 10.26 -32.10
N ARG A 346 -11.05 8.99 -31.65
CA ARG A 346 -12.22 8.17 -31.27
C ARG A 346 -13.06 8.76 -30.13
N HIS A 347 -12.49 9.66 -29.33
CA HIS A 347 -13.16 10.36 -28.23
C HIS A 347 -13.49 11.82 -28.56
N GLY A 348 -13.18 12.28 -29.80
CA GLY A 348 -13.38 13.66 -30.23
C GLY A 348 -12.34 14.63 -29.66
N LEU A 349 -11.21 14.14 -29.15
CA LEU A 349 -10.17 14.94 -28.51
C LEU A 349 -8.95 15.23 -29.40
N GLY A 350 -9.00 14.79 -30.66
CA GLY A 350 -7.96 14.99 -31.64
C GLY A 350 -6.84 13.96 -31.58
N ASP A 351 -5.83 14.21 -32.42
CA ASP A 351 -4.58 13.43 -32.47
C ASP A 351 -3.48 14.22 -31.74
N ARG A 352 -2.84 13.62 -30.76
CA ARG A 352 -1.77 14.19 -29.93
C ARG A 352 -0.44 13.48 -30.13
N ARG A 353 -0.35 12.57 -31.10
CA ARG A 353 0.92 11.95 -31.48
C ARG A 353 1.88 13.02 -31.96
N ILE A 354 3.15 12.86 -31.67
CA ILE A 354 4.20 13.87 -31.99
C ILE A 354 4.59 13.78 -33.47
N PRO A 355 4.32 14.81 -34.27
CA PRO A 355 4.78 14.84 -35.65
C PRO A 355 6.29 15.06 -35.70
N LEU A 356 7.00 14.13 -36.37
CA LEU A 356 8.44 14.21 -36.61
C LEU A 356 8.70 14.91 -37.93
N GLY A 357 9.73 15.74 -37.93
CA GLY A 357 10.14 16.50 -39.13
C GLY A 357 10.62 17.89 -38.83
N TYR A 358 10.96 18.63 -39.90
CA TYR A 358 11.45 19.99 -39.78
C TYR A 358 10.31 20.97 -39.44
N ARG A 359 10.61 21.89 -38.52
CA ARG A 359 9.71 22.98 -38.11
C ARG A 359 10.43 24.32 -38.24
N ASP A 360 9.68 25.34 -38.63
CA ASP A 360 10.15 26.73 -38.54
C ASP A 360 10.13 27.23 -37.07
N TYR A 361 10.64 28.41 -36.82
CA TYR A 361 10.67 29.02 -35.49
C TYR A 361 9.30 29.41 -34.95
N ASP A 362 8.26 29.49 -35.83
CA ASP A 362 6.85 29.63 -35.44
C ASP A 362 6.19 28.29 -35.14
N LEU A 363 6.97 27.20 -35.05
CA LEU A 363 6.56 25.82 -34.76
C LEU A 363 5.68 25.15 -35.84
N ASN A 364 5.61 25.75 -37.07
CA ASN A 364 4.88 25.14 -38.17
C ASN A 364 5.69 23.99 -38.77
N LEU A 365 5.04 22.84 -38.96
CA LEU A 365 5.68 21.69 -39.60
C LEU A 365 5.88 21.98 -41.09
N LEU A 366 7.14 22.09 -41.53
CA LEU A 366 7.53 22.38 -42.92
C LEU A 366 7.44 21.12 -43.77
N ASN A 367 7.95 20.00 -43.24
CA ASN A 367 7.83 18.68 -43.86
C ASN A 367 7.91 17.60 -42.80
N ARG A 368 7.39 16.41 -43.13
CA ARG A 368 7.51 15.21 -42.27
C ARG A 368 8.80 14.47 -42.63
N GLN A 369 9.56 14.12 -41.63
CA GLN A 369 10.78 13.31 -41.75
C GLN A 369 10.95 12.45 -40.52
N CYS A 370 10.93 11.14 -40.71
CA CYS A 370 11.07 10.16 -39.64
C CYS A 370 12.04 9.05 -40.07
N ALA A 371 13.26 9.49 -40.34
CA ALA A 371 14.35 8.59 -40.68
C ALA A 371 14.58 7.54 -39.58
N HIS A 372 14.96 6.32 -39.97
CA HIS A 372 15.17 5.18 -39.10
C HIS A 372 13.92 4.70 -38.31
N ALA A 373 12.75 5.30 -38.55
CA ALA A 373 11.51 4.92 -37.90
C ALA A 373 11.04 3.51 -38.32
N PRO A 374 10.45 2.72 -37.41
CA PRO A 374 9.77 1.50 -37.78
C PRO A 374 8.53 1.76 -38.64
N ALA A 375 8.06 0.75 -39.37
CA ALA A 375 7.00 0.89 -40.38
C ALA A 375 5.70 1.52 -39.86
N ASP A 376 5.31 1.26 -38.61
CA ASP A 376 4.12 1.80 -37.97
C ASP A 376 4.20 3.32 -37.69
N VAL A 377 5.39 3.91 -37.68
CA VAL A 377 5.63 5.34 -37.55
C VAL A 377 5.94 5.94 -38.91
N ALA A 378 6.67 5.23 -39.78
CA ALA A 378 7.18 5.72 -41.04
C ALA A 378 6.07 6.21 -41.99
N ASP A 379 4.89 5.57 -41.98
CA ASP A 379 3.78 5.93 -42.87
C ASP A 379 3.22 7.32 -42.61
N GLU A 380 3.11 7.74 -41.34
CA GLU A 380 2.53 9.03 -40.93
C GLU A 380 3.56 10.00 -40.33
N CYS A 381 4.77 9.52 -40.00
CA CYS A 381 5.78 10.24 -39.20
C CYS A 381 5.19 10.82 -37.89
N LEU A 382 4.42 10.03 -37.20
CA LEU A 382 3.79 10.39 -35.94
C LEU A 382 4.27 9.43 -34.81
N LEU A 383 5.04 9.97 -33.86
CA LEU A 383 5.51 9.22 -32.71
C LEU A 383 4.39 9.10 -31.66
N ASP A 384 3.96 7.88 -31.37
CA ASP A 384 2.97 7.56 -30.32
C ASP A 384 3.68 7.00 -29.07
N ILE A 385 4.18 7.88 -28.24
CA ILE A 385 5.01 7.54 -27.06
C ILE A 385 4.40 6.43 -26.19
N PRO A 386 3.10 6.47 -25.82
CA PRO A 386 2.50 5.45 -24.96
C PRO A 386 2.61 4.03 -25.50
N ARG A 387 2.71 3.83 -26.81
CA ARG A 387 2.82 2.48 -27.40
C ARG A 387 4.16 1.81 -27.10
N TYR A 388 5.21 2.60 -26.89
CA TYR A 388 6.56 2.12 -26.58
C TYR A 388 6.78 1.93 -25.08
N THR A 389 5.90 2.45 -24.24
CA THR A 389 6.08 2.46 -22.77
C THR A 389 5.53 1.18 -22.15
N SER A 390 6.28 0.61 -21.22
CA SER A 390 5.83 -0.55 -20.42
C SER A 390 4.61 -0.18 -19.58
N LEU A 391 3.50 -0.88 -19.78
CA LEU A 391 2.33 -0.87 -18.91
C LEU A 391 2.54 -1.76 -17.66
N GLN A 392 3.32 -2.82 -17.83
CA GLN A 392 3.83 -3.68 -16.76
C GLN A 392 5.30 -3.94 -17.08
N PRO A 393 6.25 -3.56 -16.21
CA PRO A 393 7.66 -3.86 -16.41
C PRO A 393 7.91 -5.37 -16.25
N SER A 394 8.94 -5.89 -16.92
CA SER A 394 9.44 -7.23 -16.60
C SER A 394 10.05 -7.22 -15.20
N SER A 395 9.84 -8.30 -14.43
CA SER A 395 10.39 -8.39 -13.08
C SER A 395 10.72 -9.83 -12.70
N ARG A 396 11.88 -10.03 -12.04
CA ARG A 396 12.27 -11.27 -11.39
C ARG A 396 12.62 -10.97 -9.95
N ARG A 397 11.94 -11.65 -9.03
CA ARG A 397 12.14 -11.43 -7.59
C ARG A 397 12.42 -12.75 -6.89
N TRP A 398 13.36 -12.72 -5.96
CA TRP A 398 13.64 -13.79 -5.03
C TRP A 398 13.61 -13.27 -3.62
N SER A 399 13.01 -14.01 -2.72
CA SER A 399 12.94 -13.62 -1.31
C SER A 399 13.13 -14.84 -0.41
N LEU A 400 13.89 -14.65 0.64
CA LEU A 400 14.08 -15.58 1.74
C LEU A 400 13.53 -14.98 3.01
N TYR A 401 12.80 -15.75 3.79
CA TYR A 401 12.27 -15.37 5.10
C TYR A 401 12.63 -16.44 6.13
N GLY A 402 13.06 -16.02 7.32
CA GLY A 402 13.31 -16.88 8.47
C GLY A 402 12.74 -16.25 9.74
N HIS A 403 12.01 -17.04 10.51
CA HIS A 403 11.52 -16.71 11.83
C HIS A 403 11.97 -17.77 12.84
N LEU A 404 12.44 -17.33 14.00
CA LEU A 404 12.73 -18.14 15.16
C LEU A 404 12.04 -17.51 16.37
N GLY A 405 11.13 -18.24 17.00
CA GLY A 405 10.58 -17.93 18.32
C GLY A 405 11.05 -18.99 19.31
N GLN A 406 11.86 -18.62 20.30
CA GLN A 406 12.47 -19.58 21.23
C GLN A 406 12.30 -19.16 22.67
N PRO A 407 11.57 -19.92 23.50
CA PRO A 407 11.64 -19.76 24.95
C PRO A 407 13.08 -19.98 25.46
N LEU A 408 13.67 -18.98 26.09
CA LEU A 408 15.01 -19.08 26.71
C LEU A 408 14.92 -19.57 28.15
N THR A 409 13.95 -19.04 28.88
CA THR A 409 13.62 -19.41 30.27
C THR A 409 12.10 -19.38 30.48
N ASP A 410 11.63 -19.80 31.65
CA ASP A 410 10.22 -19.64 32.06
C ASP A 410 9.88 -18.13 32.15
N GLY A 411 9.48 -17.51 31.06
CA GLY A 411 9.03 -16.11 31.03
C GLY A 411 9.91 -15.15 30.23
N ILE A 412 10.91 -15.65 29.48
CA ILE A 412 11.70 -14.86 28.52
C ILE A 412 11.73 -15.60 27.19
N ASP A 413 11.28 -14.94 26.14
CA ASP A 413 11.28 -15.43 24.77
C ASP A 413 12.24 -14.62 23.90
N LEU A 414 13.00 -15.32 23.07
CA LEU A 414 13.80 -14.74 21.98
C LEU A 414 13.01 -14.85 20.67
N THR A 415 12.93 -13.75 19.94
CA THR A 415 12.42 -13.73 18.58
C THR A 415 13.50 -13.22 17.62
N VAL A 416 13.71 -13.93 16.53
CA VAL A 416 14.60 -13.49 15.45
C VAL A 416 13.83 -13.57 14.15
N ASP A 417 13.71 -12.45 13.44
CA ASP A 417 13.12 -12.35 12.11
C ASP A 417 14.20 -11.90 11.13
N LEU A 418 14.36 -12.64 10.04
CA LEU A 418 15.29 -12.33 8.95
C LEU A 418 14.56 -12.35 7.62
N ARG A 419 14.79 -11.35 6.78
CA ARG A 419 14.28 -11.29 5.42
C ARG A 419 15.39 -10.78 4.50
N ALA A 420 15.62 -11.49 3.41
CA ALA A 420 16.51 -11.07 2.34
C ALA A 420 15.78 -11.19 1.01
N GLY A 421 16.02 -10.27 0.08
CA GLY A 421 15.37 -10.29 -1.22
C GLY A 421 16.21 -9.61 -2.30
N THR A 422 16.01 -10.07 -3.54
CA THR A 422 16.52 -9.41 -4.73
C THR A 422 15.37 -9.22 -5.72
N ALA A 423 15.37 -8.08 -6.42
CA ALA A 423 14.44 -7.79 -7.50
C ALA A 423 15.20 -7.19 -8.67
N ASP A 424 15.14 -7.87 -9.81
CA ASP A 424 15.61 -7.42 -11.10
C ASP A 424 14.40 -6.95 -11.89
N GLN A 425 14.42 -5.73 -12.41
CA GLN A 425 13.29 -5.13 -13.10
C GLN A 425 13.77 -4.31 -14.31
N THR A 426 13.07 -4.46 -15.43
CA THR A 426 13.32 -3.66 -16.64
C THR A 426 12.05 -2.94 -17.06
N LEU A 427 12.21 -1.63 -17.31
CA LEU A 427 11.19 -0.74 -17.81
C LEU A 427 11.64 -0.23 -19.19
N THR A 428 10.78 -0.31 -20.20
CA THR A 428 11.01 0.21 -21.54
C THR A 428 10.18 1.48 -21.75
N ASN A 429 10.79 2.50 -22.35
CA ASN A 429 10.15 3.73 -22.77
C ASN A 429 10.36 3.96 -24.28
N ALA A 430 9.73 4.99 -24.82
CA ALA A 430 9.95 5.41 -26.20
C ALA A 430 11.44 5.74 -26.45
N PRO A 431 11.90 5.66 -27.71
CA PRO A 431 13.20 6.22 -28.09
C PRO A 431 13.30 7.67 -27.63
N PHE A 432 14.52 8.09 -27.26
CA PHE A 432 14.77 9.48 -26.95
C PHE A 432 14.35 10.34 -28.13
N HIS A 433 13.65 11.43 -27.88
CA HIS A 433 13.25 12.36 -28.92
C HIS A 433 13.49 13.79 -28.45
N ALA A 434 13.92 14.62 -29.35
CA ALA A 434 14.24 16.00 -29.08
C ALA A 434 14.08 16.86 -30.35
N ARG A 435 13.97 18.15 -30.13
CA ARG A 435 14.18 19.13 -31.21
C ARG A 435 15.67 19.40 -31.35
N VAL A 436 16.18 19.20 -32.55
CA VAL A 436 17.59 19.30 -32.90
C VAL A 436 17.79 20.49 -33.83
N ALA A 437 18.61 21.44 -33.41
CA ALA A 437 19.13 22.48 -34.25
C ALA A 437 20.32 21.91 -35.04
N ILE A 438 20.18 21.76 -36.36
CA ILE A 438 21.23 21.22 -37.21
C ILE A 438 22.11 22.38 -37.66
N PRO A 439 23.44 22.37 -37.45
CA PRO A 439 24.32 23.49 -37.75
C PRO A 439 24.48 23.71 -39.26
N GLU A 440 24.75 24.97 -39.66
CA GLU A 440 25.09 25.33 -41.02
C GLU A 440 26.33 24.57 -41.48
N GLY A 441 26.24 23.96 -42.68
CA GLY A 441 27.31 23.09 -43.19
C GLY A 441 27.09 21.60 -43.00
N HIS A 442 26.16 21.21 -42.14
CA HIS A 442 25.75 19.81 -42.02
C HIS A 442 24.97 19.37 -43.27
N PRO A 443 25.16 18.13 -43.77
CA PRO A 443 24.43 17.65 -44.95
C PRO A 443 22.91 17.74 -44.87
N ASP A 444 22.35 17.62 -43.70
CA ASP A 444 20.91 17.63 -43.41
C ASP A 444 20.44 19.02 -42.92
N TYR A 445 21.28 20.06 -42.98
CA TYR A 445 20.92 21.42 -42.56
C TYR A 445 19.77 21.99 -43.40
N ARG A 446 18.87 22.71 -42.76
CA ARG A 446 17.83 23.52 -43.40
C ARG A 446 17.79 24.90 -42.79
N PRO A 447 17.83 25.98 -43.66
CA PRO A 447 17.73 27.34 -43.16
C PRO A 447 16.41 27.54 -42.38
N ASP A 448 16.47 28.29 -41.29
CA ASP A 448 15.34 28.74 -40.49
C ASP A 448 14.44 27.58 -39.95
N ALA A 449 15.03 26.41 -39.75
CA ALA A 449 14.27 25.24 -39.25
C ALA A 449 15.09 24.32 -38.34
N ASP A 450 14.43 23.85 -37.28
CA ASP A 450 14.90 22.77 -36.42
C ASP A 450 14.20 21.45 -36.78
N LEU A 451 14.81 20.31 -36.39
CA LEU A 451 14.28 18.98 -36.66
C LEU A 451 13.69 18.36 -35.36
N ASP A 452 12.37 18.12 -35.33
CA ASP A 452 11.79 17.21 -34.31
C ASP A 452 12.16 15.77 -34.69
N TYR A 453 13.04 15.14 -33.91
CA TYR A 453 13.66 13.86 -34.23
C TYR A 453 13.53 12.87 -33.10
N ALA A 454 13.29 11.59 -33.42
CA ALA A 454 13.32 10.47 -32.48
C ALA A 454 14.45 9.50 -32.89
N PHE A 455 15.32 9.16 -31.97
CA PHE A 455 16.52 8.36 -32.16
C PHE A 455 16.21 6.87 -32.23
N PHE A 456 15.47 6.45 -33.26
CA PHE A 456 15.08 5.04 -33.45
C PHE A 456 16.27 4.11 -33.69
N ASP A 457 17.35 4.61 -34.28
CA ASP A 457 18.58 3.88 -34.54
C ASP A 457 19.42 3.60 -33.28
N ILE A 458 19.28 4.44 -32.23
CA ILE A 458 19.78 4.18 -30.88
C ILE A 458 18.88 3.16 -30.17
N GLY A 459 17.56 3.23 -30.42
CA GLY A 459 16.57 2.33 -29.87
C GLY A 459 15.82 2.89 -28.66
N PRO A 460 14.96 2.08 -28.03
CA PRO A 460 14.14 2.53 -26.90
C PRO A 460 14.99 2.80 -25.66
N VAL A 461 14.57 3.81 -24.87
CA VAL A 461 15.16 4.05 -23.55
C VAL A 461 14.76 2.92 -22.59
N ARG A 462 15.76 2.22 -22.05
CA ARG A 462 15.52 1.13 -21.09
C ARG A 462 16.16 1.45 -19.76
N SER A 463 15.36 1.32 -18.70
CA SER A 463 15.84 1.39 -17.33
C SER A 463 15.86 -0.01 -16.72
N HIS A 464 17.02 -0.43 -16.25
CA HIS A 464 17.23 -1.69 -15.57
C HIS A 464 17.61 -1.40 -14.11
N SER A 465 16.91 -2.01 -13.13
CA SER A 465 17.18 -1.85 -11.71
C SER A 465 17.36 -3.19 -11.01
N ASP A 466 18.48 -3.35 -10.30
CA ASP A 466 18.76 -4.44 -9.37
C ASP A 466 18.57 -3.92 -7.94
N THR A 467 17.56 -4.43 -7.25
CA THR A 467 17.24 -4.06 -5.86
C THR A 467 17.62 -5.20 -4.93
N ARG A 468 18.29 -4.90 -3.84
CA ARG A 468 18.65 -5.85 -2.77
C ARG A 468 18.14 -5.34 -1.44
N THR A 469 17.42 -6.18 -0.73
CA THR A 469 16.90 -5.88 0.61
C THR A 469 17.45 -6.88 1.62
N LEU A 470 17.80 -6.37 2.80
CA LEU A 470 18.18 -7.16 3.96
C LEU A 470 17.55 -6.56 5.21
N ASP A 471 16.67 -7.30 5.83
CA ASP A 471 16.00 -6.90 7.06
C ASP A 471 16.24 -7.92 8.15
N GLY A 472 16.61 -7.45 9.33
CA GLY A 472 16.81 -8.31 10.49
C GLY A 472 16.24 -7.65 11.74
N THR A 473 15.57 -8.44 12.57
CA THR A 473 15.07 -8.02 13.88
C THR A 473 15.40 -9.10 14.90
N VAL A 474 15.99 -8.72 16.00
CA VAL A 474 16.20 -9.56 17.19
C VAL A 474 15.45 -8.93 18.34
N ALA A 475 14.57 -9.67 18.99
CA ALA A 475 13.79 -9.18 20.11
C ALA A 475 13.83 -10.18 21.28
N LEU A 476 13.89 -9.61 22.48
CA LEU A 476 13.63 -10.32 23.74
C LEU A 476 12.33 -9.79 24.30
N SER A 477 11.44 -10.67 24.71
CA SER A 477 10.21 -10.32 25.39
C SER A 477 9.99 -11.20 26.60
N GLY A 478 9.25 -10.71 27.59
CA GLY A 478 9.01 -11.49 28.78
C GLY A 478 7.96 -10.91 29.69
N TRP A 479 7.68 -11.66 30.76
CA TRP A 479 6.70 -11.30 31.79
C TRP A 479 7.34 -11.33 33.19
N ARG A 480 7.03 -10.32 33.99
CA ARG A 480 7.34 -10.30 35.42
C ARG A 480 6.07 -10.00 36.19
N GLY A 481 5.47 -11.06 36.74
CA GLY A 481 4.13 -10.96 37.28
C GLY A 481 3.08 -10.62 36.22
N ALA A 482 2.33 -9.56 36.43
CA ALA A 482 1.34 -9.07 35.44
C ALA A 482 1.91 -8.06 34.42
N TRP A 483 3.20 -7.75 34.47
CA TRP A 483 3.87 -6.79 33.60
C TRP A 483 4.64 -7.51 32.50
N GLY A 484 4.31 -7.16 31.25
CA GLY A 484 5.05 -7.58 30.07
C GLY A 484 6.08 -6.52 29.67
N TRP A 485 7.15 -6.96 29.03
CA TRP A 485 8.21 -6.07 28.49
C TRP A 485 8.72 -6.65 27.18
N SER A 486 9.19 -5.79 26.30
CA SER A 486 9.99 -6.20 25.14
C SER A 486 11.18 -5.26 24.91
N ALA A 487 12.24 -5.79 24.32
CA ALA A 487 13.39 -5.05 23.85
C ALA A 487 13.83 -5.61 22.50
N ALA A 488 14.00 -4.75 21.50
CA ALA A 488 14.32 -5.19 20.16
C ALA A 488 15.35 -4.28 19.48
N LEU A 489 16.17 -4.92 18.64
CA LEU A 489 17.10 -4.30 17.72
C LEU A 489 16.67 -4.68 16.29
N SER A 490 16.52 -3.70 15.41
CA SER A 490 16.22 -3.93 14.00
C SER A 490 17.23 -3.22 13.11
N HIS A 491 17.57 -3.87 11.99
CA HIS A 491 18.41 -3.35 10.93
C HIS A 491 17.72 -3.63 9.60
N HIS A 492 17.48 -2.59 8.82
CA HIS A 492 16.86 -2.63 7.51
C HIS A 492 17.77 -1.95 6.51
N HIS A 493 18.05 -2.60 5.40
CA HIS A 493 18.92 -2.08 4.34
C HIS A 493 18.27 -2.36 2.98
N ASN A 494 18.22 -1.31 2.15
CA ASN A 494 17.76 -1.40 0.76
C ASN A 494 18.81 -0.74 -0.12
N ARG A 495 19.33 -1.51 -1.09
CA ARG A 495 20.26 -1.04 -2.10
C ARG A 495 19.67 -1.21 -3.47
N VAL A 496 19.83 -0.23 -4.31
CA VAL A 496 19.40 -0.23 -5.70
C VAL A 496 20.55 0.22 -6.60
N ASP A 497 20.90 -0.63 -7.54
CA ASP A 497 21.78 -0.32 -8.65
C ASP A 497 20.89 -0.19 -9.91
N ALA A 498 20.80 1.00 -10.48
CA ALA A 498 20.01 1.28 -11.68
C ALA A 498 20.93 1.67 -12.84
N ARG A 499 20.58 1.22 -14.05
CA ARG A 499 21.26 1.53 -15.31
C ARG A 499 20.23 1.93 -16.36
N ILE A 500 20.54 2.95 -17.14
CA ILE A 500 19.72 3.40 -18.26
C ILE A 500 20.54 3.34 -19.52
N ASP A 501 19.95 2.77 -20.55
CA ASP A 501 20.46 2.70 -21.91
C ASP A 501 19.51 3.47 -22.84
N GLY A 502 20.00 3.98 -23.97
CA GLY A 502 19.19 4.64 -25.01
C GLY A 502 19.05 6.16 -24.85
N LEU A 503 19.79 6.78 -23.93
CA LEU A 503 19.87 8.24 -23.81
C LEU A 503 21.01 8.80 -24.65
N VAL A 504 20.92 10.07 -25.03
CA VAL A 504 21.93 10.75 -25.85
C VAL A 504 22.80 11.64 -24.98
N GLN A 505 24.13 11.52 -25.11
CA GLN A 505 25.11 12.41 -24.47
C GLN A 505 25.22 13.70 -25.30
N TYR A 506 24.97 14.84 -24.68
CA TYR A 506 24.90 16.13 -25.38
C TYR A 506 26.22 16.55 -26.02
N THR A 507 27.32 16.55 -25.26
CA THR A 507 28.64 16.98 -25.81
C THR A 507 29.16 16.08 -26.92
N ALA A 508 28.87 14.75 -26.84
CA ALA A 508 29.19 13.82 -27.92
C ALA A 508 28.33 14.07 -29.16
N PHE A 509 27.03 14.35 -28.96
CA PHE A 509 26.08 14.60 -30.01
C PHE A 509 26.39 15.89 -30.76
N ASP A 510 26.62 17.00 -30.04
CA ASP A 510 26.94 18.30 -30.60
C ASP A 510 28.21 18.20 -31.47
N ARG A 511 29.30 17.61 -30.91
CA ARG A 511 30.54 17.41 -31.67
C ARG A 511 30.33 16.64 -32.98
N VAL A 512 29.61 15.52 -32.91
CA VAL A 512 29.41 14.65 -34.07
C VAL A 512 28.50 15.32 -35.11
N THR A 513 27.53 16.09 -34.66
CA THR A 513 26.62 16.85 -35.53
C THR A 513 27.34 18.02 -36.19
N ASP A 514 28.20 18.75 -35.45
CA ASP A 514 29.04 19.81 -36.00
C ASP A 514 30.03 19.30 -37.09
N GLU A 515 30.55 18.09 -36.92
CA GLU A 515 31.41 17.41 -37.89
C GLU A 515 30.64 16.81 -39.07
N GLY A 516 29.30 16.85 -39.07
CA GLY A 516 28.45 16.24 -40.10
C GLY A 516 28.47 14.72 -40.08
N GLY A 517 28.87 14.11 -38.94
CA GLY A 517 29.07 12.66 -38.78
C GLY A 517 27.82 11.89 -38.50
N TYR A 518 26.78 12.49 -37.87
CA TYR A 518 25.48 11.85 -37.65
C TYR A 518 24.51 12.19 -38.79
N ARG A 519 23.82 11.20 -39.32
CA ARG A 519 22.90 11.39 -40.47
C ARG A 519 21.45 11.30 -40.02
N PHE A 520 20.66 12.33 -40.34
CA PHE A 520 19.22 12.43 -40.03
C PHE A 520 18.33 12.02 -41.22
N ASP A 521 18.92 11.77 -42.42
CA ASP A 521 18.20 11.51 -43.68
C ASP A 521 17.80 10.03 -43.89
N GLY A 522 18.15 9.14 -42.95
CA GLY A 522 17.90 7.69 -43.05
C GLY A 522 19.11 6.90 -43.55
N THR A 523 20.22 7.56 -43.91
CA THR A 523 21.49 6.87 -44.13
C THR A 523 21.92 6.17 -42.81
N PRO A 524 22.24 4.85 -42.82
CA PRO A 524 22.60 4.14 -41.58
C PRO A 524 23.80 4.78 -40.88
N ASN A 525 23.62 5.10 -39.60
CA ASN A 525 24.70 5.56 -38.75
C ASN A 525 25.57 4.39 -38.28
N PRO A 526 26.92 4.50 -38.27
CA PRO A 526 27.79 3.40 -37.83
C PRO A 526 27.50 2.97 -36.39
N PRO A 527 27.45 1.66 -36.07
CA PRO A 527 27.19 1.18 -34.72
C PRO A 527 28.16 1.73 -33.65
N ALA A 528 29.43 1.94 -34.02
CA ALA A 528 30.43 2.54 -33.13
C ALA A 528 30.12 4.01 -32.79
N LEU A 529 29.55 4.76 -33.73
CA LEU A 529 29.07 6.11 -33.51
C LEU A 529 27.87 6.13 -32.55
N LEU A 530 26.85 5.28 -32.79
CA LEU A 530 25.67 5.18 -31.93
C LEU A 530 26.04 4.80 -30.51
N ALA A 531 26.97 3.84 -30.35
CA ALA A 531 27.46 3.44 -29.01
C ALA A 531 28.23 4.57 -28.28
N ALA A 532 28.95 5.42 -29.04
CA ALA A 532 29.64 6.58 -28.49
C ALA A 532 28.67 7.73 -28.10
N LEU A 533 27.54 7.86 -28.82
CA LEU A 533 26.51 8.87 -28.55
C LEU A 533 25.59 8.49 -27.40
N SER A 534 25.44 7.21 -27.12
CA SER A 534 24.52 6.69 -26.12
C SER A 534 25.24 5.78 -25.12
N PRO A 535 26.14 6.34 -24.29
CA PRO A 535 26.77 5.59 -23.22
C PRO A 535 25.72 5.22 -22.16
N PRO A 536 25.81 4.02 -21.56
CA PRO A 536 24.94 3.67 -20.46
C PRO A 536 25.25 4.52 -19.22
N VAL A 537 24.21 5.02 -18.54
CA VAL A 537 24.34 5.77 -17.30
C VAL A 537 23.87 4.95 -16.11
N SER A 538 24.58 5.04 -14.98
CA SER A 538 24.31 4.22 -13.81
C SER A 538 24.12 5.06 -12.54
N THR A 539 23.17 4.68 -11.72
CA THR A 539 22.92 5.33 -10.43
C THR A 539 22.84 4.28 -9.35
N ARG A 540 23.45 4.55 -8.20
CA ARG A 540 23.37 3.71 -7.01
C ARG A 540 22.72 4.46 -5.87
N GLY A 541 21.81 3.79 -5.17
CA GLY A 541 21.19 4.29 -3.95
C GLY A 541 21.21 3.25 -2.84
N ASP A 542 21.57 3.67 -1.64
CA ASP A 542 21.58 2.85 -0.43
C ASP A 542 20.79 3.57 0.67
N ALA A 543 19.77 2.90 1.22
CA ALA A 543 19.00 3.38 2.36
C ALA A 543 19.11 2.39 3.52
N THR A 544 19.46 2.87 4.70
CA THR A 544 19.64 2.05 5.90
C THR A 544 18.88 2.64 7.06
N LEU A 545 18.03 1.82 7.72
CA LEU A 545 17.33 2.18 8.95
C LEU A 545 17.72 1.23 10.07
N GLN A 546 18.21 1.77 11.17
CA GLN A 546 18.51 1.04 12.39
C GLN A 546 17.60 1.53 13.51
N GLN A 547 17.03 0.60 14.27
CA GLN A 547 16.10 0.90 15.36
C GLN A 547 16.42 0.09 16.60
N VAL A 548 16.31 0.74 17.77
CA VAL A 548 16.27 0.09 19.09
C VAL A 548 14.98 0.51 19.75
N GLY A 549 14.16 -0.46 20.17
CA GLY A 549 12.91 -0.21 20.89
C GLY A 549 12.87 -0.99 22.19
N VAL A 550 12.37 -0.35 23.24
CA VAL A 550 12.08 -1.00 24.53
C VAL A 550 10.71 -0.54 24.97
N ASP A 551 9.86 -1.48 25.35
CA ASP A 551 8.53 -1.20 25.90
C ASP A 551 8.20 -2.05 27.12
N VAL A 552 7.29 -1.52 27.92
CA VAL A 552 6.70 -2.18 29.09
C VAL A 552 5.22 -1.90 29.11
N HIS A 553 4.44 -2.89 29.49
CA HIS A 553 2.98 -2.78 29.61
C HIS A 553 2.44 -3.64 30.74
N GLY A 554 1.30 -3.21 31.30
CA GLY A 554 0.67 -3.97 32.37
C GLY A 554 -0.58 -3.30 32.96
N PRO A 555 -1.22 -3.93 33.93
CA PRO A 555 -2.30 -3.33 34.71
C PRO A 555 -1.73 -2.27 35.66
N TRP A 556 -2.49 -1.19 35.90
CA TRP A 556 -2.08 -0.11 36.78
C TRP A 556 -2.95 -0.06 38.04
N PHE A 557 -4.23 0.26 37.94
CA PHE A 557 -5.19 0.28 39.05
C PHE A 557 -6.55 -0.21 38.59
N ALA A 558 -7.40 -0.60 39.56
CA ALA A 558 -8.74 -1.10 39.26
C ALA A 558 -9.75 0.04 39.04
N LEU A 559 -10.60 -0.12 38.03
CA LEU A 559 -11.76 0.74 37.73
C LEU A 559 -13.02 -0.15 37.66
N PRO A 560 -14.24 0.43 37.74
CA PRO A 560 -15.49 -0.36 37.70
C PRO A 560 -15.67 -1.18 36.41
N GLY A 561 -15.04 -0.77 35.30
CA GLY A 561 -15.07 -1.49 34.00
C GLY A 561 -13.93 -2.50 33.81
N GLY A 562 -13.04 -2.64 34.79
CA GLY A 562 -11.85 -3.50 34.71
C GLY A 562 -10.56 -2.78 35.08
N PRO A 563 -9.40 -3.43 35.04
CA PRO A 563 -8.13 -2.81 35.37
C PRO A 563 -7.76 -1.75 34.32
N ALA A 564 -7.39 -0.56 34.76
CA ALA A 564 -6.68 0.40 33.93
C ALA A 564 -5.36 -0.24 33.47
N ARG A 565 -5.02 -0.08 32.20
CA ARG A 565 -3.79 -0.63 31.62
C ARG A 565 -2.91 0.48 31.09
N VAL A 566 -1.61 0.30 31.21
CA VAL A 566 -0.60 1.25 30.73
C VAL A 566 0.41 0.54 29.84
N ALA A 567 0.89 1.25 28.84
CA ALA A 567 2.09 0.90 28.09
C ALA A 567 3.00 2.14 27.99
N ALA A 568 4.30 1.93 28.09
CA ALA A 568 5.30 2.98 27.90
C ALA A 568 6.52 2.42 27.19
N GLY A 569 7.21 3.24 26.41
CA GLY A 569 8.38 2.78 25.69
C GLY A 569 9.31 3.90 25.23
N LEU A 570 10.49 3.46 24.80
CA LEU A 570 11.56 4.26 24.22
C LEU A 570 11.91 3.68 22.85
N GLU A 571 12.13 4.55 21.89
CA GLU A 571 12.59 4.19 20.55
C GLU A 571 13.77 5.07 20.17
N LEU A 572 14.86 4.47 19.68
CA LEU A 572 15.98 5.14 19.06
C LEU A 572 16.07 4.71 17.60
N LEU A 573 16.38 5.62 16.73
CA LEU A 573 16.52 5.31 15.31
C LEU A 573 17.68 6.09 14.68
N ARG A 574 18.26 5.50 13.64
CA ARG A 574 19.23 6.10 12.75
C ARG A 574 18.82 5.77 11.32
N ASP A 575 18.63 6.79 10.52
CA ASP A 575 18.29 6.73 9.09
C ASP A 575 19.49 7.26 8.29
N VAL A 576 19.92 6.52 7.27
CA VAL A 576 21.05 6.86 6.40
C VAL A 576 20.60 6.73 4.97
N LEU A 577 20.94 7.70 4.13
CA LEU A 577 20.65 7.72 2.71
C LEU A 577 21.92 8.13 1.95
N GLU A 578 22.36 7.24 1.06
CA GLU A 578 23.43 7.51 0.11
C GLU A 578 22.85 7.39 -1.31
N HIS A 579 23.04 8.42 -2.12
CA HIS A 579 22.61 8.45 -3.52
C HIS A 579 23.77 8.92 -4.38
N ARG A 580 24.20 8.10 -5.31
CA ARG A 580 25.37 8.31 -6.18
C ARG A 580 24.94 8.20 -7.63
N PRO A 581 24.51 9.31 -8.26
CA PRO A 581 24.21 9.35 -9.68
C PRO A 581 25.49 9.24 -10.53
N ASP A 582 25.29 8.90 -11.81
CA ASP A 582 26.35 8.87 -12.80
C ASP A 582 27.00 10.27 -12.97
N PRO A 583 28.32 10.38 -13.18
CA PRO A 583 28.98 11.65 -13.46
C PRO A 583 28.33 12.42 -14.63
N LEU A 584 27.96 11.75 -15.73
CA LEU A 584 27.30 12.39 -16.87
C LEU A 584 25.96 13.04 -16.50
N MET A 585 25.24 12.45 -15.51
CA MET A 585 24.01 13.03 -14.99
C MET A 585 24.28 14.25 -14.11
N VAL A 586 25.34 14.19 -13.30
CA VAL A 586 25.76 15.29 -12.40
C VAL A 586 26.28 16.49 -13.22
N GLU A 587 26.99 16.21 -14.30
CA GLU A 587 27.56 17.21 -15.22
C GLU A 587 26.55 17.77 -16.23
N HIS A 588 25.30 17.28 -16.21
CA HIS A 588 24.22 17.65 -17.13
C HIS A 588 24.51 17.32 -18.61
N ASP A 589 25.41 16.38 -18.86
CA ASP A 589 25.79 15.98 -20.22
C ASP A 589 24.88 14.88 -20.81
N ILE A 590 23.77 14.62 -20.14
CA ILE A 590 22.74 13.69 -20.61
C ILE A 590 21.35 14.15 -20.20
N ALA A 591 20.39 14.05 -21.12
CA ALA A 591 19.01 14.46 -20.88
C ALA A 591 18.34 13.57 -19.83
N LEU A 592 18.26 14.03 -18.61
CA LEU A 592 17.58 13.32 -17.56
C LEU A 592 16.90 14.21 -16.55
N GLY A 593 15.86 13.66 -15.99
CA GLY A 593 15.11 14.26 -14.92
C GLY A 593 15.92 14.49 -13.63
N PRO A 594 15.29 14.89 -12.55
CA PRO A 594 15.85 15.58 -11.38
C PRO A 594 16.72 14.76 -10.43
N GLN A 595 17.18 13.54 -10.76
CA GLN A 595 18.00 12.70 -9.88
C GLN A 595 19.51 12.89 -10.06
N LYS A 596 19.93 14.08 -10.41
CA LYS A 596 21.32 14.45 -10.71
C LYS A 596 22.19 14.73 -9.48
N VAL A 597 21.58 14.67 -8.28
CA VAL A 597 22.19 15.19 -7.07
C VAL A 597 22.76 14.06 -6.22
N PRO A 598 24.08 14.04 -5.96
CA PRO A 598 24.66 13.12 -4.98
C PRO A 598 24.19 13.49 -3.56
N ILE A 599 23.80 12.48 -2.79
CA ILE A 599 23.42 12.66 -1.38
C ILE A 599 24.19 11.65 -0.54
N ASP A 600 24.79 12.13 0.54
CA ASP A 600 25.36 11.33 1.63
C ASP A 600 24.88 11.98 2.93
N SER A 601 23.86 11.39 3.55
CA SER A 601 23.24 12.04 4.69
C SER A 601 22.70 11.02 5.69
N GLN A 602 22.71 11.42 6.97
CA GLN A 602 22.14 10.63 8.05
C GLN A 602 21.33 11.51 9.01
N GLN A 603 20.37 10.89 9.68
CA GLN A 603 19.55 11.52 10.71
C GLN A 603 19.33 10.57 11.89
N ARG A 604 19.46 11.08 13.11
CA ARG A 604 19.15 10.34 14.34
C ARG A 604 17.89 10.85 14.97
N GLY A 605 17.18 9.95 15.64
CA GLY A 605 15.95 10.27 16.36
C GLY A 605 15.81 9.48 17.63
N ALA A 606 15.10 10.06 18.59
CA ALA A 606 14.68 9.39 19.81
C ALA A 606 13.21 9.73 20.08
N GLY A 607 12.44 8.75 20.55
CA GLY A 607 11.03 8.89 20.91
C GLY A 607 10.73 8.23 22.24
N VAL A 608 9.93 8.88 23.08
CA VAL A 608 9.38 8.32 24.31
C VAL A 608 7.88 8.45 24.23
N TYR A 609 7.17 7.37 24.55
CA TYR A 609 5.71 7.36 24.53
C TYR A 609 5.12 6.69 25.77
N ALA A 610 3.87 7.06 26.05
CA ALA A 610 3.04 6.41 27.04
C ALA A 610 1.59 6.35 26.58
N GLU A 611 0.94 5.24 26.89
CA GLU A 611 -0.49 5.00 26.63
C GLU A 611 -1.16 4.54 27.90
N VAL A 612 -2.42 4.94 28.10
CA VAL A 612 -3.26 4.52 29.20
C VAL A 612 -4.64 4.19 28.67
N ASN A 613 -5.14 3.01 29.00
CA ASN A 613 -6.51 2.61 28.76
C ASN A 613 -7.29 2.61 30.07
N LEU A 614 -8.39 3.36 30.11
CA LEU A 614 -9.22 3.63 31.29
C LEU A 614 -10.66 3.11 31.09
N PRO A 615 -10.97 1.87 31.47
CA PRO A 615 -12.34 1.34 31.46
C PRO A 615 -13.12 1.86 32.67
N PHE A 616 -13.70 3.07 32.59
CA PHE A 616 -14.46 3.68 33.70
C PHE A 616 -15.68 2.86 34.11
N SER A 617 -16.30 2.18 33.15
CA SER A 617 -17.39 1.23 33.35
C SER A 617 -17.39 0.20 32.22
N PRO A 618 -18.19 -0.87 32.28
CA PRO A 618 -18.35 -1.79 31.14
C PRO A 618 -18.80 -1.11 29.85
N ARG A 619 -19.44 0.07 29.95
CA ARG A 619 -19.95 0.83 28.81
C ARG A 619 -19.05 2.01 28.36
N TRP A 620 -18.17 2.51 29.22
CA TRP A 620 -17.33 3.67 28.95
C TRP A 620 -15.85 3.34 29.08
N GLN A 621 -15.10 3.62 28.02
CA GLN A 621 -13.66 3.44 27.99
C GLN A 621 -13.03 4.67 27.35
N MET A 622 -11.90 5.11 27.90
CA MET A 622 -11.08 6.19 27.35
C MET A 622 -9.64 5.70 27.14
N ASP A 623 -9.07 6.00 26.00
CA ASP A 623 -7.67 5.76 25.66
C ASP A 623 -6.96 7.11 25.59
N LEU A 624 -5.86 7.25 26.31
CA LEU A 624 -4.99 8.39 26.26
C LEU A 624 -3.62 7.94 25.79
N ALA A 625 -3.00 8.66 24.86
CA ALA A 625 -1.63 8.43 24.47
C ALA A 625 -0.90 9.76 24.26
N ALA A 626 0.38 9.78 24.58
CA ALA A 626 1.24 10.90 24.31
C ALA A 626 2.64 10.39 23.92
N ARG A 627 3.23 11.05 22.95
CA ARG A 627 4.59 10.77 22.51
C ARG A 627 5.38 12.05 22.34
N VAL A 628 6.64 12.00 22.72
CA VAL A 628 7.63 13.05 22.49
C VAL A 628 8.71 12.47 21.62
N ASP A 629 8.92 13.06 20.47
CA ASP A 629 10.01 12.71 19.58
C ASP A 629 11.01 13.86 19.50
N GLN A 630 12.27 13.52 19.43
CA GLN A 630 13.37 14.43 19.10
C GLN A 630 14.06 13.91 17.84
N ARG A 631 14.15 14.75 16.82
CA ARG A 631 14.89 14.48 15.58
C ARG A 631 16.06 15.45 15.49
N GLU A 632 17.21 14.94 15.05
CA GLU A 632 18.38 15.76 14.78
C GLU A 632 18.04 16.86 13.78
N GLY A 633 18.35 18.10 14.09
CA GLY A 633 18.04 19.29 13.28
C GLY A 633 16.62 19.88 13.48
N TYR A 634 15.64 19.17 14.08
CA TYR A 634 14.24 19.62 14.12
C TYR A 634 13.63 19.78 15.52
N GLY A 635 14.43 19.55 16.57
CA GLY A 635 13.99 19.73 17.96
C GLY A 635 12.95 18.70 18.40
N ARG A 636 12.21 19.07 19.45
CA ARG A 636 11.20 18.20 20.09
C ARG A 636 9.81 18.42 19.53
N ARG A 637 9.04 17.32 19.37
CA ARG A 637 7.64 17.35 18.95
C ARG A 637 6.78 16.49 19.86
N TRP A 638 5.61 17.05 20.23
CA TRP A 638 4.61 16.36 21.03
C TRP A 638 3.46 15.89 20.15
N SER A 639 3.03 14.67 20.35
CA SER A 639 1.91 14.04 19.63
C SER A 639 0.93 13.43 20.63
N PRO A 640 -0.02 14.19 21.19
CA PRO A 640 -1.09 13.67 22.01
C PRO A 640 -2.21 13.03 21.19
N LYS A 641 -2.91 12.05 21.80
CA LYS A 641 -4.11 11.39 21.28
C LYS A 641 -5.08 11.13 22.43
N ILE A 642 -6.36 11.33 22.17
CA ILE A 642 -7.47 10.94 23.02
C ILE A 642 -8.44 10.09 22.21
N GLY A 643 -8.90 8.99 22.78
CA GLY A 643 -9.94 8.12 22.23
C GLY A 643 -11.03 7.87 23.26
N LEU A 644 -12.28 7.94 22.83
CA LEU A 644 -13.45 7.66 23.68
C LEU A 644 -14.30 6.58 23.01
N LYS A 645 -14.71 5.61 23.79
CA LYS A 645 -15.63 4.54 23.41
C LYS A 645 -16.79 4.48 24.38
N TRP A 646 -18.02 4.48 23.83
CA TRP A 646 -19.25 4.34 24.58
C TRP A 646 -20.13 3.27 23.97
N SER A 647 -20.49 2.25 24.76
CA SER A 647 -21.37 1.15 24.35
C SER A 647 -22.72 1.28 25.09
N PRO A 648 -23.67 2.12 24.57
CA PRO A 648 -24.97 2.34 25.24
C PRO A 648 -25.82 1.08 25.33
N LEU A 649 -25.71 0.22 24.33
CA LEU A 649 -26.42 -1.05 24.20
C LEU A 649 -25.41 -2.16 23.84
N ASP A 650 -25.77 -3.40 24.13
CA ASP A 650 -25.01 -4.55 23.68
C ASP A 650 -24.98 -4.58 22.15
N GLY A 651 -23.79 -4.79 21.59
CA GLY A 651 -23.58 -4.75 20.13
C GLY A 651 -23.51 -3.37 19.50
N LEU A 652 -23.81 -2.25 20.20
CA LEU A 652 -23.69 -0.89 19.67
C LEU A 652 -22.58 -0.15 20.39
N THR A 653 -21.62 0.36 19.63
CA THR A 653 -20.51 1.18 20.14
C THR A 653 -20.40 2.49 19.37
N LEU A 654 -20.39 3.58 20.07
CA LEU A 654 -20.01 4.91 19.55
C LEU A 654 -18.54 5.18 19.91
N ARG A 655 -17.81 5.74 18.97
CA ARG A 655 -16.37 6.03 19.13
C ARG A 655 -16.02 7.42 18.63
N ALA A 656 -15.05 8.03 19.29
CA ALA A 656 -14.49 9.30 18.87
C ALA A 656 -13.00 9.35 19.17
N THR A 657 -12.19 9.89 18.25
CA THR A 657 -10.77 10.11 18.47
C THR A 657 -10.36 11.52 18.04
N GLY A 658 -9.40 12.07 18.75
CA GLY A 658 -8.68 13.28 18.38
C GLY A 658 -7.19 13.05 18.55
N ALA A 659 -6.40 13.39 17.56
CA ALA A 659 -4.95 13.20 17.58
C ALA A 659 -4.22 14.32 16.85
N THR A 660 -2.96 14.54 17.23
CA THR A 660 -2.02 15.32 16.43
C THR A 660 -0.95 14.42 15.86
N GLY A 661 -0.40 14.81 14.72
CA GLY A 661 0.68 14.09 14.06
C GLY A 661 1.71 15.06 13.50
N TYR A 662 2.87 14.53 13.13
CA TYR A 662 3.90 15.30 12.48
C TYR A 662 4.72 14.42 11.54
N ARG A 663 5.43 15.06 10.61
CA ARG A 663 6.47 14.48 9.76
C ARG A 663 7.71 15.37 9.80
N ALA A 664 8.87 14.79 10.04
CA ALA A 664 10.12 15.50 9.87
C ALA A 664 10.43 15.65 8.36
N PRO A 665 11.15 16.71 7.96
CA PRO A 665 11.72 16.77 6.62
C PRO A 665 12.58 15.53 6.36
N SER A 666 12.49 14.97 5.16
CA SER A 666 13.31 13.82 4.76
C SER A 666 14.75 14.25 4.45
N LEU A 667 15.67 13.28 4.47
CA LEU A 667 17.07 13.53 4.10
C LEU A 667 17.22 14.13 2.69
N PHE A 668 16.31 13.75 1.79
CA PHE A 668 16.25 14.31 0.43
C PHE A 668 15.78 15.77 0.40
N GLU A 669 14.69 16.11 1.09
CA GLU A 669 14.11 17.46 1.09
C GLU A 669 15.08 18.52 1.64
N THR A 670 16.00 18.10 2.53
CA THR A 670 16.96 19.00 3.17
C THR A 670 18.28 19.14 2.45
N ARG A 671 18.62 18.20 1.56
CA ARG A 671 19.93 18.06 0.94
C ARG A 671 19.86 18.10 -0.59
N ARG A 672 18.88 18.79 -1.15
CA ARG A 672 18.84 19.03 -2.58
C ARG A 672 19.75 20.22 -2.90
N PRO A 673 20.96 20.00 -3.44
CA PRO A 673 21.88 21.08 -3.79
C PRO A 673 21.39 21.88 -4.98
N SER A 674 21.93 23.07 -5.11
CA SER A 674 21.75 23.95 -6.22
C SER A 674 22.56 23.44 -7.41
N VAL A 675 21.91 23.18 -8.52
CA VAL A 675 22.56 22.91 -9.81
C VAL A 675 21.91 23.80 -10.84
N VAL A 676 22.68 24.57 -11.59
CA VAL A 676 22.14 25.36 -12.70
C VAL A 676 21.79 24.40 -13.83
N ASP A 677 20.53 24.28 -14.12
CA ASP A 677 20.03 23.21 -14.95
C ASP A 677 19.57 23.60 -16.34
N GLU A 678 18.93 24.75 -16.49
CA GLU A 678 18.25 25.13 -17.73
C GLU A 678 18.10 26.62 -17.86
N LEU A 679 18.11 27.09 -19.10
CA LEU A 679 17.60 28.41 -19.45
C LEU A 679 16.08 28.26 -19.68
N ASP A 680 15.30 29.06 -19.00
CA ASP A 680 13.84 29.06 -19.10
C ASP A 680 13.29 30.45 -19.42
N LEU A 681 12.21 30.48 -20.19
CA LEU A 681 11.48 31.71 -20.49
C LEU A 681 10.28 31.80 -19.55
N VAL A 682 10.35 32.71 -18.60
CA VAL A 682 9.24 32.94 -17.65
C VAL A 682 8.55 34.27 -17.95
N PRO A 683 7.22 34.37 -17.91
CA PRO A 683 6.52 35.62 -18.10
C PRO A 683 7.03 36.73 -17.17
N GLU A 684 7.36 37.89 -17.69
CA GLU A 684 7.76 39.04 -16.86
C GLU A 684 6.57 39.53 -16.05
N THR A 685 6.69 39.41 -14.72
CA THR A 685 5.70 39.91 -13.76
C THR A 685 6.31 41.05 -12.94
N PRO A 686 5.51 41.89 -12.27
CA PRO A 686 6.05 42.93 -11.37
C PRO A 686 6.93 42.36 -10.24
N ALA A 687 6.73 41.12 -9.83
CA ALA A 687 7.54 40.47 -8.82
C ALA A 687 8.90 39.98 -9.36
N LEU A 688 8.99 39.69 -10.64
CA LEU A 688 10.19 39.18 -11.30
C LEU A 688 11.02 40.30 -11.92
N ALA A 689 10.40 41.41 -12.33
CA ALA A 689 11.09 42.57 -12.93
C ALA A 689 12.06 43.29 -11.95
N PRO A 690 13.15 43.93 -12.44
CA PRO A 690 13.62 43.85 -13.81
C PRO A 690 14.36 42.53 -14.10
N CYS A 691 14.32 42.10 -15.37
CA CYS A 691 15.05 40.95 -15.87
C CYS A 691 16.33 41.37 -16.57
N ALA A 692 17.41 40.60 -16.39
CA ALA A 692 18.68 40.86 -17.11
C ALA A 692 18.55 40.64 -18.61
N TYR A 693 17.78 39.62 -19.00
CA TYR A 693 17.52 39.31 -20.40
C TYR A 693 16.00 39.21 -20.64
N VAL A 694 15.47 40.00 -21.54
CA VAL A 694 14.04 40.05 -21.88
C VAL A 694 13.83 39.59 -23.32
N PHE A 695 12.90 38.67 -23.50
CA PHE A 695 12.43 38.25 -24.83
C PHE A 695 10.99 38.77 -25.05
N GLU A 696 10.74 39.37 -26.18
CA GLU A 696 9.43 39.84 -26.62
C GLU A 696 8.92 38.91 -27.71
N LEU A 697 7.93 38.07 -27.38
CA LEU A 697 7.26 37.18 -28.34
C LEU A 697 6.06 37.84 -29.02
N GLY A 698 5.66 39.03 -28.56
CA GLY A 698 4.55 39.83 -29.11
C GLY A 698 4.41 41.21 -28.46
N PRO A 699 3.48 42.07 -28.91
CA PRO A 699 3.37 43.46 -28.43
C PRO A 699 3.07 43.60 -26.93
N GLN A 700 2.65 42.54 -26.25
CA GLN A 700 2.34 42.52 -24.82
C GLN A 700 2.91 41.28 -24.12
N GLU A 701 3.68 40.47 -24.81
CA GLU A 701 4.20 39.20 -24.26
C GLU A 701 5.71 39.32 -24.02
N ARG A 702 6.09 39.74 -22.81
CA ARG A 702 7.47 39.86 -22.34
C ARG A 702 7.83 38.69 -21.44
N TYR A 703 8.98 38.11 -21.70
CA TYR A 703 9.51 36.99 -20.93
C TYR A 703 10.93 37.28 -20.46
N CYS A 704 11.24 36.84 -19.25
CA CYS A 704 12.61 36.83 -18.71
C CYS A 704 13.29 35.54 -19.13
N LEU A 705 14.47 35.61 -19.74
CA LEU A 705 15.34 34.43 -19.86
C LEU A 705 16.14 34.28 -18.56
N VAL A 706 15.95 33.18 -17.87
CA VAL A 706 16.53 32.91 -16.53
C VAL A 706 17.19 31.55 -16.47
N GLY A 707 18.30 31.48 -15.76
CA GLY A 707 18.85 30.17 -15.37
C GLY A 707 17.99 29.52 -14.26
N ARG A 708 17.58 28.29 -14.49
CA ARG A 708 16.84 27.49 -13.45
C ARG A 708 17.79 26.57 -12.69
N SER A 709 17.70 26.58 -11.37
CA SER A 709 18.49 25.70 -10.52
C SER A 709 17.68 25.16 -9.34
N ALA A 710 18.20 24.13 -8.67
CA ALA A 710 17.64 23.62 -7.43
C ALA A 710 18.53 23.94 -6.23
N ARG A 711 17.94 24.37 -5.12
CA ARG A 711 18.64 24.88 -3.94
C ARG A 711 18.27 24.11 -2.67
N GLU A 712 19.24 23.99 -1.76
CA GLU A 712 18.97 23.47 -0.40
C GLU A 712 18.17 24.47 0.44
N ASN A 713 17.28 23.95 1.30
CA ASN A 713 16.62 24.75 2.32
C ASN A 713 16.85 24.15 3.72
N PRO A 714 17.90 24.59 4.43
CA PRO A 714 18.17 24.14 5.79
C PRO A 714 17.16 24.65 6.81
N GLY A 715 16.32 25.63 6.43
CA GLY A 715 15.27 26.20 7.28
C GLY A 715 13.97 25.42 7.33
N LEU A 716 13.89 24.25 6.72
CA LEU A 716 12.69 23.42 6.74
C LEU A 716 12.28 23.04 8.16
N ARG A 717 10.97 23.06 8.39
CA ARG A 717 10.36 22.68 9.68
C ARG A 717 9.49 21.43 9.50
N PRO A 718 9.26 20.66 10.57
CA PRO A 718 8.33 19.55 10.51
C PRO A 718 6.92 19.99 10.10
N GLU A 719 6.31 19.19 9.23
CA GLU A 719 4.87 19.28 8.95
C GLU A 719 4.07 18.84 10.17
N THR A 720 2.87 19.34 10.31
CA THR A 720 1.98 18.97 11.42
C THR A 720 0.58 18.64 10.93
N SER A 721 -0.09 17.71 11.62
CA SER A 721 -1.48 17.38 11.35
C SER A 721 -2.35 17.39 12.60
N ARG A 722 -3.65 17.61 12.39
CA ARG A 722 -4.71 17.36 13.37
C ARG A 722 -5.76 16.48 12.74
N SER A 723 -6.08 15.37 13.39
CA SER A 723 -7.08 14.42 12.94
C SER A 723 -8.19 14.26 13.96
N HIS A 724 -9.41 14.10 13.47
CA HIS A 724 -10.60 13.76 14.26
C HIS A 724 -11.36 12.67 13.55
N THR A 725 -11.80 11.66 14.29
CA THR A 725 -12.67 10.59 13.79
C THR A 725 -13.84 10.43 14.76
N VAL A 726 -15.05 10.34 14.23
CA VAL A 726 -16.27 10.03 14.98
C VAL A 726 -17.01 8.93 14.23
N GLY A 727 -17.42 7.89 14.92
CA GLY A 727 -18.08 6.78 14.25
C GLY A 727 -18.89 5.89 15.16
N LEU A 728 -19.56 4.94 14.54
CA LEU A 728 -20.32 3.90 15.21
C LEU A 728 -19.90 2.52 14.69
N ALA A 729 -19.93 1.54 15.56
CA ALA A 729 -19.82 0.14 15.22
C ALA A 729 -21.03 -0.60 15.81
N TRP A 730 -21.68 -1.43 15.00
CA TRP A 730 -22.91 -2.13 15.35
C TRP A 730 -22.82 -3.61 14.99
N ALA A 731 -22.96 -4.46 15.96
CA ALA A 731 -22.96 -5.91 15.86
C ALA A 731 -24.16 -6.48 16.63
N PRO A 732 -25.40 -6.34 16.08
CA PRO A 732 -26.64 -6.70 16.80
C PRO A 732 -26.80 -8.18 17.03
N VAL A 733 -26.23 -9.01 16.16
CA VAL A 733 -26.30 -10.48 16.24
C VAL A 733 -24.93 -11.08 15.90
N PRO A 734 -24.60 -12.27 16.40
CA PRO A 734 -23.40 -12.98 15.98
C PRO A 734 -23.32 -13.14 14.46
N GLY A 735 -22.15 -12.93 13.88
CA GLY A 735 -21.94 -13.05 12.45
C GLY A 735 -22.31 -11.81 11.63
N PHE A 736 -22.84 -10.74 12.22
CA PHE A 736 -23.07 -9.47 11.52
C PHE A 736 -22.38 -8.30 12.23
N SER A 737 -21.66 -7.49 11.46
CA SER A 737 -21.08 -6.24 11.95
C SER A 737 -21.17 -5.14 10.90
N ALA A 738 -21.33 -3.93 11.36
CA ALA A 738 -21.37 -2.72 10.54
C ALA A 738 -20.59 -1.61 11.22
N SER A 739 -19.84 -0.83 10.48
CA SER A 739 -19.24 0.41 10.99
C SER A 739 -19.43 1.55 10.00
N LEU A 740 -19.53 2.75 10.56
CA LEU A 740 -19.58 4.00 9.81
C LEU A 740 -18.77 5.02 10.57
N ASP A 741 -17.76 5.59 9.93
CA ASP A 741 -16.85 6.56 10.52
C ASP A 741 -16.76 7.82 9.64
N HIS A 742 -16.86 8.96 10.26
CA HIS A 742 -16.53 10.25 9.67
C HIS A 742 -15.15 10.68 10.14
N PHE A 743 -14.30 11.10 9.22
CA PHE A 743 -12.94 11.56 9.54
C PHE A 743 -12.64 12.92 8.94
N ARG A 744 -11.72 13.63 9.59
CA ARG A 744 -11.12 14.86 9.08
C ARG A 744 -9.66 14.93 9.48
N ILE A 745 -8.78 15.22 8.50
CA ILE A 745 -7.35 15.43 8.72
C ILE A 745 -6.95 16.76 8.12
N ARG A 746 -6.34 17.63 8.93
CA ARG A 746 -5.74 18.89 8.49
C ARG A 746 -4.23 18.81 8.60
N ARG A 747 -3.54 18.95 7.49
CA ARG A 747 -2.08 19.04 7.40
C ARG A 747 -1.67 20.48 7.16
N ARG A 748 -0.66 20.95 7.88
CA ARG A 748 -0.12 22.31 7.82
C ARG A 748 1.39 22.27 7.69
N ASN A 749 1.98 23.37 7.19
CA ASN A 749 3.39 23.48 6.90
C ASN A 749 3.85 22.32 6.00
N GLU A 750 3.02 21.97 5.05
CA GLU A 750 3.33 20.91 4.09
C GLU A 750 4.55 21.31 3.29
N ILE A 751 5.52 20.40 3.18
CA ILE A 751 6.76 20.65 2.45
C ILE A 751 6.49 20.32 0.99
N LEU A 752 6.49 21.36 0.17
CA LEU A 752 6.27 21.27 -1.27
C LEU A 752 7.48 21.88 -2.00
N PRO A 753 7.85 21.34 -3.17
CA PRO A 753 8.78 22.02 -4.07
C PRO A 753 8.09 23.23 -4.70
N GLY A 754 8.83 24.28 -4.97
CA GLY A 754 8.33 25.45 -5.65
C GLY A 754 9.38 26.51 -5.81
N SER A 755 9.04 27.55 -6.55
CA SER A 755 9.90 28.68 -6.86
C SER A 755 9.13 29.99 -6.83
N ALA A 756 9.82 31.11 -7.05
CA ALA A 756 9.20 32.44 -7.12
C ALA A 756 8.21 32.62 -8.29
N THR A 757 8.26 31.75 -9.31
CA THR A 757 7.25 31.72 -10.37
C THR A 757 5.88 31.25 -9.87
N ASP A 758 5.87 30.42 -8.79
CA ASP A 758 4.63 29.98 -8.15
C ASP A 758 4.08 31.06 -7.19
N ASP A 759 4.97 31.62 -6.34
CA ASP A 759 4.65 32.68 -5.40
C ASP A 759 5.94 33.30 -4.83
N ALA A 760 6.27 34.54 -5.25
CA ALA A 760 7.50 35.20 -4.85
C ALA A 760 7.61 35.43 -3.33
N ASP A 761 6.48 35.67 -2.66
CA ASP A 761 6.44 35.87 -1.19
C ASP A 761 6.64 34.56 -0.43
N ALA A 762 6.17 33.44 -0.98
CA ALA A 762 6.34 32.10 -0.41
C ALA A 762 7.75 31.53 -0.65
N PHE A 763 8.41 31.93 -1.74
CA PHE A 763 9.72 31.48 -2.15
C PHE A 763 10.74 32.62 -2.34
N PRO A 764 11.00 33.45 -1.31
CA PRO A 764 11.82 34.68 -1.44
C PRO A 764 13.29 34.39 -1.78
N LEU A 765 13.79 33.20 -1.43
CA LEU A 765 15.18 32.78 -1.75
C LEU A 765 15.33 32.27 -3.18
N SER A 766 14.24 32.19 -3.93
CA SER A 766 14.24 31.65 -5.28
C SER A 766 14.75 32.64 -6.33
N LEU A 767 14.75 33.94 -6.05
CA LEU A 767 15.19 34.96 -7.00
C LEU A 767 16.70 35.18 -6.91
N VAL A 768 17.41 34.90 -8.02
CA VAL A 768 18.83 35.18 -8.16
C VAL A 768 18.96 36.43 -9.04
N ARG A 769 19.50 37.52 -8.46
CA ARG A 769 19.65 38.80 -9.11
C ARG A 769 21.13 39.16 -9.23
N ASP A 770 21.47 39.86 -10.32
CA ASP A 770 22.81 40.41 -10.56
C ASP A 770 23.13 41.62 -9.67
N GLU A 771 24.31 42.21 -9.85
CA GLU A 771 24.79 43.38 -9.12
C GLU A 771 23.88 44.62 -9.32
N ASN A 772 23.13 44.70 -10.40
CA ASN A 772 22.20 45.77 -10.76
C ASN A 772 20.78 45.48 -10.26
N GLY A 773 20.56 44.35 -9.60
CA GLY A 773 19.25 43.90 -9.13
C GLY A 773 18.37 43.29 -10.22
N ALA A 774 18.89 43.01 -11.38
CA ALA A 774 18.15 42.38 -12.47
C ALA A 774 18.12 40.85 -12.28
N LEU A 775 16.99 40.23 -12.59
CA LEU A 775 16.80 38.79 -12.47
C LEU A 775 17.62 38.02 -13.50
N VAL A 776 18.52 37.16 -13.06
CA VAL A 776 19.36 36.27 -13.87
C VAL A 776 19.05 34.81 -13.69
N GLY A 777 18.38 34.42 -12.57
CA GLY A 777 18.09 33.05 -12.28
C GLY A 777 16.93 32.85 -11.31
N ILE A 778 16.36 31.65 -11.32
CA ILE A 778 15.30 31.23 -10.42
C ILE A 778 15.65 29.86 -9.83
N ASP A 779 15.83 29.83 -8.51
CA ASP A 779 16.06 28.60 -7.76
C ASP A 779 14.74 27.97 -7.34
N ALA A 780 14.58 26.68 -7.56
CA ALA A 780 13.53 25.88 -6.93
C ALA A 780 14.04 25.24 -5.63
N TYR A 781 13.25 25.25 -4.58
CA TYR A 781 13.59 24.61 -3.33
C TYR A 781 12.35 24.13 -2.57
N PHE A 782 12.52 23.20 -1.64
CA PHE A 782 11.43 22.78 -0.77
C PHE A 782 11.13 23.83 0.29
N ALA A 783 9.85 24.15 0.51
CA ALA A 783 9.40 25.12 1.51
C ALA A 783 8.17 24.63 2.27
N ASN A 784 8.00 25.12 3.51
CA ASN A 784 6.84 24.80 4.36
C ASN A 784 5.64 25.72 4.02
N VAL A 785 5.05 25.54 2.88
CA VAL A 785 4.03 26.45 2.34
C VAL A 785 2.63 25.83 2.25
N GLY A 786 2.54 24.51 2.11
CA GLY A 786 1.29 23.83 1.83
C GLY A 786 0.33 23.69 3.03
N LEU A 787 -0.95 23.59 2.69
CA LEU A 787 -2.03 23.22 3.61
C LEU A 787 -2.98 22.27 2.89
N THR A 788 -3.24 21.12 3.53
CA THR A 788 -4.22 20.15 3.03
C THR A 788 -5.29 19.90 4.08
N ASP A 789 -6.57 19.93 3.68
CA ASP A 789 -7.74 19.60 4.51
C ASP A 789 -8.53 18.48 3.82
N VAL A 790 -8.47 17.28 4.37
CA VAL A 790 -9.22 16.12 3.87
C VAL A 790 -10.31 15.75 4.86
N ARG A 791 -11.50 15.42 4.33
CA ARG A 791 -12.67 15.00 5.10
C ARG A 791 -13.45 13.97 4.31
N GLY A 792 -13.98 12.97 5.01
CA GLY A 792 -14.76 11.93 4.35
C GLY A 792 -15.44 10.96 5.29
N TRP A 793 -16.05 9.97 4.70
CA TRP A 793 -16.77 8.88 5.34
C TRP A 793 -16.21 7.53 4.93
N GLU A 794 -16.16 6.63 5.89
CA GLU A 794 -15.80 5.24 5.66
C GLU A 794 -16.86 4.33 6.25
N PHE A 795 -17.17 3.26 5.54
CA PHE A 795 -18.08 2.23 6.04
C PHE A 795 -17.51 0.84 5.78
N ASP A 796 -17.84 -0.10 6.66
CA ASP A 796 -17.51 -1.52 6.52
C ASP A 796 -18.68 -2.34 7.07
N LEU A 797 -19.26 -3.18 6.23
CA LEU A 797 -20.36 -4.09 6.54
C LEU A 797 -19.85 -5.50 6.32
N GLN A 798 -20.01 -6.36 7.31
CA GLN A 798 -19.64 -7.77 7.23
C GLN A 798 -20.75 -8.65 7.76
N GLY A 799 -21.03 -9.73 7.05
CA GLY A 799 -21.99 -10.76 7.43
C GLY A 799 -21.41 -12.15 7.23
N VAL A 800 -21.62 -13.02 8.19
CA VAL A 800 -21.25 -14.45 8.13
C VAL A 800 -22.47 -15.28 8.52
N TRP A 801 -22.88 -16.18 7.66
CA TRP A 801 -24.02 -17.08 7.89
C TRP A 801 -23.61 -18.53 7.64
N ASP A 802 -23.85 -19.37 8.60
CA ASP A 802 -23.69 -20.80 8.49
C ASP A 802 -25.08 -21.44 8.22
N THR A 803 -25.17 -22.21 7.14
CA THR A 803 -26.38 -22.95 6.77
C THR A 803 -26.10 -24.45 6.86
N ALA A 804 -27.05 -25.22 7.34
CA ALA A 804 -26.87 -26.65 7.56
C ALA A 804 -26.60 -27.47 6.26
N GLN A 805 -27.12 -27.02 5.10
CA GLN A 805 -27.04 -27.76 3.83
C GLN A 805 -26.13 -27.07 2.81
N TRP A 806 -26.09 -25.74 2.84
CA TRP A 806 -25.42 -24.95 1.79
C TRP A 806 -24.05 -24.39 2.25
N GLY A 807 -23.60 -24.71 3.46
CA GLY A 807 -22.30 -24.27 4.00
C GLY A 807 -22.31 -22.83 4.50
N ARG A 808 -21.12 -22.20 4.52
CA ARG A 808 -20.87 -20.87 5.06
C ARG A 808 -20.82 -19.81 3.96
N TYR A 809 -21.54 -18.72 4.20
CA TYR A 809 -21.50 -17.52 3.39
C TYR A 809 -20.83 -16.40 4.19
N THR A 810 -19.90 -15.69 3.55
CA THR A 810 -19.30 -14.45 4.07
C THR A 810 -19.55 -13.35 3.06
N VAL A 811 -20.13 -12.24 3.52
CA VAL A 811 -20.37 -11.05 2.69
C VAL A 811 -19.66 -9.89 3.33
N ARG A 812 -18.93 -9.12 2.55
CA ARG A 812 -18.35 -7.84 2.99
C ARG A 812 -18.62 -6.76 1.95
N LEU A 813 -18.88 -5.56 2.45
CA LEU A 813 -18.96 -4.35 1.64
C LEU A 813 -18.28 -3.22 2.41
N ALA A 814 -17.18 -2.72 1.87
CA ALA A 814 -16.43 -1.60 2.44
C ALA A 814 -16.34 -0.47 1.42
N GLY A 815 -16.34 0.76 1.89
CA GLY A 815 -16.21 1.92 1.01
C GLY A 815 -15.67 3.15 1.71
N ASN A 816 -15.19 4.07 0.87
CA ASN A 816 -14.67 5.37 1.26
C ASN A 816 -15.31 6.45 0.37
N TYR A 817 -15.69 7.56 0.96
CA TYR A 817 -16.19 8.76 0.27
C TYR A 817 -15.44 9.99 0.79
N LEU A 818 -14.69 10.65 -0.09
CA LEU A 818 -14.01 11.91 0.18
C LEU A 818 -14.97 13.06 -0.12
N ASP A 819 -15.58 13.60 0.91
CA ASP A 819 -16.44 14.77 0.84
C ASP A 819 -15.64 16.05 0.55
N ARG A 820 -14.37 16.08 1.01
CA ARG A 820 -13.47 17.21 0.83
C ARG A 820 -12.03 16.73 0.71
N LEU A 821 -11.32 17.21 -0.32
CA LEU A 821 -9.87 17.23 -0.41
C LEU A 821 -9.49 18.60 -0.97
N GLU A 822 -9.13 19.52 -0.08
CA GLU A 822 -8.72 20.87 -0.44
C GLU A 822 -7.24 21.05 -0.17
N ARG A 823 -6.54 21.63 -1.12
CA ARG A 823 -5.13 22.01 -0.97
C ARG A 823 -4.96 23.50 -1.23
N ARG A 824 -3.99 24.07 -0.54
CA ARG A 824 -3.44 25.38 -0.82
C ARG A 824 -1.93 25.19 -0.93
N ALA A 825 -1.38 25.39 -2.12
CA ALA A 825 0.02 25.15 -2.40
C ALA A 825 0.93 26.15 -1.67
N VAL A 826 0.55 27.44 -1.69
CA VAL A 826 1.34 28.53 -1.10
C VAL A 826 0.47 29.42 -0.20
N PRO A 827 1.03 30.14 0.80
CA PRO A 827 0.33 31.10 1.60
C PRO A 827 -0.32 32.19 0.71
N GLY A 828 -1.54 32.59 0.96
CA GLY A 828 -2.24 33.58 0.13
C GLY A 828 -3.01 33.02 -1.06
N ALA A 829 -2.62 31.89 -1.62
CA ALA A 829 -3.34 31.26 -2.72
C ALA A 829 -4.75 30.79 -2.30
N THR A 830 -5.67 30.75 -3.23
CA THR A 830 -7.01 30.20 -3.03
C THR A 830 -6.91 28.70 -2.76
N ARG A 831 -7.80 28.17 -1.92
CA ARG A 831 -7.92 26.73 -1.72
C ARG A 831 -8.55 26.12 -2.96
N GLN A 832 -7.92 25.07 -3.43
CA GLN A 832 -8.37 24.32 -4.59
C GLN A 832 -8.93 22.96 -4.15
N ALA A 833 -10.04 22.54 -4.75
CA ALA A 833 -10.70 21.27 -4.45
C ALA A 833 -10.14 20.17 -5.37
N PHE A 834 -9.46 19.19 -4.80
CA PHE A 834 -8.85 18.06 -5.52
C PHE A 834 -9.66 16.76 -5.46
N ALA A 835 -10.71 16.69 -4.62
CA ALA A 835 -11.60 15.53 -4.60
C ALA A 835 -12.26 15.35 -5.98
N GLY A 836 -12.05 14.17 -6.58
CA GLY A 836 -12.54 13.88 -7.91
C GLY A 836 -11.62 14.34 -9.06
N TYR A 837 -10.48 14.97 -8.80
CA TYR A 837 -9.47 15.32 -9.82
C TYR A 837 -8.31 14.32 -9.86
N GLU A 838 -7.43 14.33 -8.87
CA GLU A 838 -6.28 13.41 -8.81
C GLU A 838 -6.68 12.00 -8.40
N SER A 839 -7.77 11.89 -7.65
CA SER A 839 -8.31 10.60 -7.21
C SER A 839 -9.84 10.63 -7.22
N PRO A 840 -10.50 9.48 -7.43
CA PRO A 840 -11.95 9.40 -7.30
C PRO A 840 -12.41 9.85 -5.92
N ASP A 841 -13.51 10.60 -5.88
CA ASP A 841 -14.13 11.03 -4.61
C ASP A 841 -14.70 9.85 -3.81
N ARG A 842 -14.92 8.71 -4.47
CA ARG A 842 -15.52 7.51 -3.86
C ARG A 842 -14.94 6.24 -4.40
N SER A 843 -14.80 5.26 -3.50
CA SER A 843 -14.38 3.91 -3.84
C SER A 843 -15.10 2.89 -2.97
N ALA A 844 -15.36 1.71 -3.51
CA ALA A 844 -15.95 0.62 -2.78
C ALA A 844 -15.38 -0.73 -3.22
N LEU A 845 -15.32 -1.67 -2.29
CA LEU A 845 -14.96 -3.06 -2.49
C LEU A 845 -16.00 -3.92 -1.78
N GLY A 846 -16.60 -4.87 -2.48
CA GLY A 846 -17.49 -5.84 -1.89
C GLY A 846 -17.17 -7.24 -2.39
N TYR A 847 -17.46 -8.25 -1.57
CA TYR A 847 -17.40 -9.64 -2.00
C TYR A 847 -18.46 -10.49 -1.32
N VAL A 848 -18.81 -11.56 -2.00
CA VAL A 848 -19.58 -12.68 -1.47
C VAL A 848 -18.73 -13.93 -1.62
N GLN A 849 -18.42 -14.57 -0.52
CA GLN A 849 -17.68 -15.83 -0.47
C GLN A 849 -18.59 -16.94 0.04
N TRP A 850 -18.58 -18.05 -0.66
CA TRP A 850 -19.24 -19.29 -0.27
C TRP A 850 -18.22 -20.40 0.00
N ARG A 851 -18.43 -21.19 1.07
CA ARG A 851 -17.61 -22.35 1.40
C ARG A 851 -18.50 -23.53 1.77
N ASN A 852 -18.26 -24.69 1.16
CA ASN A 852 -18.95 -25.94 1.48
C ASN A 852 -18.15 -27.17 1.00
N ALA A 853 -17.94 -28.17 1.86
CA ALA A 853 -17.39 -29.50 1.50
C ALA A 853 -16.10 -29.44 0.65
N GLY A 854 -15.14 -28.59 1.04
CA GLY A 854 -13.88 -28.39 0.33
C GLY A 854 -13.93 -27.35 -0.79
N TRP A 855 -15.12 -26.98 -1.27
CA TRP A 855 -15.29 -25.91 -2.24
C TRP A 855 -15.27 -24.52 -1.58
N GLN A 856 -14.66 -23.58 -2.26
CA GLN A 856 -14.76 -22.16 -1.99
C GLN A 856 -15.02 -21.43 -3.31
N ALA A 857 -15.98 -20.53 -3.31
CA ALA A 857 -16.20 -19.60 -4.43
C ALA A 857 -16.35 -18.19 -3.90
N THR A 858 -15.73 -17.22 -4.59
CA THR A 858 -15.80 -15.81 -4.23
C THR A 858 -16.09 -14.97 -5.45
N VAL A 859 -17.09 -14.11 -5.37
CA VAL A 859 -17.33 -13.04 -6.34
C VAL A 859 -17.02 -11.73 -5.65
N SER A 860 -16.11 -10.94 -6.21
CA SER A 860 -15.79 -9.61 -5.71
C SER A 860 -16.09 -8.54 -6.76
N ALA A 861 -16.40 -7.35 -6.26
CA ALA A 861 -16.65 -6.18 -7.10
C ALA A 861 -15.91 -4.99 -6.50
N ARG A 862 -15.11 -4.31 -7.33
CA ARG A 862 -14.47 -3.05 -7.00
C ARG A 862 -15.08 -1.94 -7.85
N ALA A 863 -15.53 -0.86 -7.20
CA ALA A 863 -16.10 0.30 -7.86
C ALA A 863 -15.29 1.56 -7.52
N LEU A 864 -15.00 2.37 -8.54
CA LEU A 864 -14.39 3.69 -8.40
C LEU A 864 -15.32 4.75 -8.98
N GLY A 865 -15.35 5.92 -8.34
CA GLY A 865 -16.05 7.09 -8.83
C GLY A 865 -15.40 7.66 -10.10
N PRO A 866 -16.08 8.59 -10.77
CA PRO A 866 -15.50 9.31 -11.89
C PRO A 866 -14.41 10.29 -11.45
N VAL A 867 -13.54 10.67 -12.41
CA VAL A 867 -12.44 11.63 -12.20
C VAL A 867 -12.61 12.79 -13.18
N GLU A 868 -12.50 14.02 -12.68
CA GLU A 868 -12.52 15.24 -13.49
C GLU A 868 -11.20 15.38 -14.28
N VAL A 869 -11.29 15.86 -15.50
CA VAL A 869 -10.12 16.10 -16.37
C VAL A 869 -9.62 17.53 -16.21
N GLY A 870 -8.30 17.69 -16.14
CA GLY A 870 -7.65 18.97 -15.93
C GLY A 870 -7.31 19.22 -14.48
N SER A 871 -7.28 20.48 -14.07
CA SER A 871 -6.91 20.89 -12.71
C SER A 871 -7.97 21.74 -12.03
N PRO A 872 -8.01 21.77 -10.69
CA PRO A 872 -8.94 22.66 -9.98
C PRO A 872 -8.78 24.14 -10.30
N ALA A 873 -7.56 24.59 -10.65
CA ALA A 873 -7.25 25.97 -11.02
C ALA A 873 -7.57 26.27 -12.49
N GLY A 874 -7.10 25.41 -13.40
CA GLY A 874 -7.25 25.59 -14.85
C GLY A 874 -8.59 25.10 -15.40
N GLY A 875 -9.34 24.34 -14.59
CA GLY A 875 -10.59 23.73 -15.03
C GLY A 875 -10.40 22.65 -16.10
N CYS A 876 -11.46 22.38 -16.81
CA CYS A 876 -11.45 21.42 -17.92
C CYS A 876 -10.72 22.01 -19.15
N PRO A 877 -9.71 21.33 -19.72
CA PRO A 877 -9.01 21.78 -20.92
C PRO A 877 -9.97 22.07 -22.08
N ARG A 878 -9.65 23.06 -22.89
CA ARG A 878 -10.53 23.51 -23.98
C ARG A 878 -10.95 22.38 -24.94
N PRO A 879 -10.06 21.50 -25.42
CA PRO A 879 -10.45 20.40 -26.29
C PRO A 879 -11.45 19.45 -25.61
N ASN A 880 -11.24 19.13 -24.33
CA ASN A 880 -12.12 18.28 -23.55
C ASN A 880 -13.51 18.91 -23.34
N ARG A 881 -13.56 20.23 -23.12
CA ARG A 881 -14.80 20.99 -22.97
C ARG A 881 -15.61 21.02 -24.25
N GLU A 882 -14.97 21.27 -25.39
CA GLU A 882 -15.59 21.28 -26.71
C GLU A 882 -16.12 19.88 -27.09
N ALA A 883 -15.41 18.82 -26.72
CA ALA A 883 -15.83 17.42 -26.91
C ALA A 883 -16.83 16.90 -25.87
N GLY A 884 -17.17 17.67 -24.82
CA GLY A 884 -18.02 17.22 -23.72
C GLY A 884 -17.35 16.12 -22.86
N ARG A 885 -16.01 16.09 -22.77
CA ARG A 885 -15.20 15.05 -22.11
C ARG A 885 -14.45 15.56 -20.88
N CYS A 886 -15.06 16.44 -20.10
CA CYS A 886 -14.46 16.98 -18.88
C CYS A 886 -14.41 15.98 -17.71
N ARG A 887 -14.97 14.81 -17.87
CA ARG A 887 -15.07 13.83 -16.80
C ARG A 887 -14.86 12.40 -17.31
N THR A 888 -13.81 11.74 -16.85
CA THR A 888 -13.57 10.31 -17.05
C THR A 888 -14.61 9.52 -16.27
N PRO A 889 -15.33 8.57 -16.86
CA PRO A 889 -16.40 7.84 -16.19
C PRO A 889 -15.86 6.93 -15.10
N GLY A 890 -16.59 6.84 -13.98
CA GLY A 890 -16.33 5.82 -12.98
C GLY A 890 -16.64 4.41 -13.52
N TRP A 891 -16.11 3.39 -12.83
CA TRP A 891 -16.22 2.01 -13.26
C TRP A 891 -16.44 1.02 -12.12
N THR A 892 -16.94 -0.15 -12.48
CA THR A 892 -17.04 -1.32 -11.60
C THR A 892 -16.40 -2.52 -12.29
N ARG A 893 -15.46 -3.17 -11.63
CA ARG A 893 -14.79 -4.40 -12.07
C ARG A 893 -15.26 -5.55 -11.20
N PHE A 894 -15.47 -6.71 -11.83
CA PHE A 894 -15.84 -7.95 -11.17
C PHE A 894 -14.71 -8.96 -11.29
N ASP A 895 -14.37 -9.60 -10.18
CA ASP A 895 -13.41 -10.70 -10.12
C ASP A 895 -14.10 -11.95 -9.58
N PHE A 896 -13.69 -13.13 -10.04
CA PHE A 896 -14.21 -14.41 -9.64
C PHE A 896 -13.09 -15.33 -9.20
N ASP A 897 -13.26 -15.99 -8.05
CA ASP A 897 -12.35 -17.00 -7.53
C ASP A 897 -13.12 -18.29 -7.25
N VAL A 898 -12.56 -19.43 -7.65
CA VAL A 898 -13.07 -20.73 -7.27
C VAL A 898 -11.92 -21.64 -6.86
N ALA A 899 -12.06 -22.30 -5.72
CA ALA A 899 -11.05 -23.23 -5.21
C ALA A 899 -11.69 -24.50 -4.70
N TYR A 900 -10.95 -25.60 -4.82
CA TYR A 900 -11.29 -26.87 -4.21
C TYR A 900 -10.11 -27.38 -3.38
N SER A 901 -10.38 -27.74 -2.13
CA SER A 901 -9.41 -28.28 -1.19
C SER A 901 -9.76 -29.74 -0.84
N TRP A 902 -8.76 -30.61 -0.94
CA TRP A 902 -8.82 -31.98 -0.41
C TRP A 902 -7.58 -32.21 0.45
N PRO A 903 -7.47 -33.32 1.18
CA PRO A 903 -6.31 -33.51 2.04
C PRO A 903 -4.98 -33.27 1.33
N HIS A 904 -4.15 -32.41 1.89
CA HIS A 904 -2.82 -31.99 1.38
C HIS A 904 -2.78 -31.20 0.07
N TRP A 905 -3.90 -30.93 -0.60
CA TRP A 905 -3.90 -30.21 -1.86
C TRP A 905 -5.01 -29.17 -1.95
N ARG A 906 -4.73 -28.06 -2.60
CA ARG A 906 -5.71 -27.06 -2.99
C ARG A 906 -5.41 -26.58 -4.41
N VAL A 907 -6.43 -26.57 -5.26
CA VAL A 907 -6.39 -25.93 -6.59
C VAL A 907 -7.33 -24.74 -6.58
N ALA A 908 -6.88 -23.62 -7.12
CA ALA A 908 -7.73 -22.44 -7.28
C ALA A 908 -7.55 -21.82 -8.66
N LEU A 909 -8.66 -21.36 -9.24
CA LEU A 909 -8.69 -20.54 -10.44
C LEU A 909 -9.27 -19.17 -10.05
N ASN A 910 -8.50 -18.13 -10.30
CA ASN A 910 -8.91 -16.76 -10.13
C ASN A 910 -9.04 -16.10 -11.51
N VAL A 911 -10.14 -15.40 -11.76
CA VAL A 911 -10.39 -14.64 -12.98
C VAL A 911 -10.62 -13.19 -12.56
N ARG A 912 -9.64 -12.34 -12.85
CA ARG A 912 -9.74 -10.90 -12.59
C ARG A 912 -10.32 -10.20 -13.81
N ASP A 913 -11.10 -9.16 -13.57
CA ASP A 913 -11.82 -8.41 -14.60
C ASP A 913 -12.59 -9.31 -15.56
N VAL A 914 -13.57 -10.04 -15.04
CA VAL A 914 -14.42 -10.98 -15.83
C VAL A 914 -15.04 -10.31 -17.05
N THR A 915 -15.31 -9.01 -16.98
CA THR A 915 -15.91 -8.22 -18.04
C THR A 915 -14.95 -7.78 -19.14
N ASP A 916 -13.63 -7.95 -18.92
CA ASP A 916 -12.54 -7.50 -19.82
C ASP A 916 -12.69 -6.01 -20.18
N ARG A 917 -12.84 -5.18 -19.14
CA ARG A 917 -13.11 -3.75 -19.33
C ARG A 917 -11.89 -3.02 -19.89
N GLU A 918 -12.05 -2.31 -20.96
CA GLU A 918 -11.02 -1.40 -21.43
C GLU A 918 -10.93 -0.16 -20.52
N PRO A 919 -9.73 0.24 -20.12
CA PRO A 919 -9.51 1.53 -19.50
C PRO A 919 -9.97 2.68 -20.37
N VAL A 920 -10.50 3.72 -19.74
CA VAL A 920 -10.88 4.97 -20.41
C VAL A 920 -10.33 6.11 -19.58
N ASN A 921 -9.51 6.95 -20.20
CA ASN A 921 -9.07 8.22 -19.61
C ASN A 921 -9.17 9.33 -20.67
N TYR A 922 -9.86 10.40 -20.32
CA TYR A 922 -10.04 11.54 -21.22
C TYR A 922 -8.98 12.63 -21.03
N ASP A 923 -8.06 12.43 -20.08
CA ASP A 923 -6.84 13.24 -19.99
C ASP A 923 -5.93 12.83 -21.16
N VAL A 924 -5.82 13.70 -22.15
CA VAL A 924 -5.08 13.42 -23.39
C VAL A 924 -3.59 13.20 -23.14
N ASP A 925 -3.05 13.78 -22.06
CA ASP A 925 -1.64 13.66 -21.73
C ASP A 925 -1.29 12.31 -21.08
N ARG A 926 -2.31 11.53 -20.66
CA ARG A 926 -2.14 10.20 -20.06
C ARG A 926 -2.25 9.03 -21.05
N GLY A 927 -2.41 9.32 -22.35
CA GLY A 927 -2.47 8.27 -23.38
C GLY A 927 -3.55 7.20 -23.14
N GLY A 928 -4.76 7.63 -22.75
CA GLY A 928 -5.94 6.76 -22.58
C GLY A 928 -5.97 5.89 -21.33
N TYR A 929 -5.01 6.00 -20.41
CA TYR A 929 -4.83 5.12 -19.27
C TYR A 929 -4.42 5.87 -17.99
N ASP A 930 -4.93 5.44 -16.84
CA ASP A 930 -4.46 5.91 -15.54
C ASP A 930 -3.97 4.72 -14.71
N ILE A 931 -2.66 4.64 -14.54
CA ILE A 931 -2.01 3.55 -13.82
C ILE A 931 -2.41 3.45 -12.33
N ALA A 932 -2.76 4.57 -11.70
CA ALA A 932 -3.21 4.56 -10.30
C ALA A 932 -4.56 3.88 -10.14
N LEU A 933 -5.41 3.92 -11.15
CA LEU A 933 -6.80 3.51 -11.09
C LEU A 933 -7.06 2.19 -11.81
N ASP A 934 -6.44 2.00 -12.98
CA ASP A 934 -6.74 0.91 -13.91
C ASP A 934 -5.75 -0.26 -13.81
N ASP A 935 -6.14 -1.41 -14.33
CA ASP A 935 -5.28 -2.58 -14.54
C ASP A 935 -5.10 -2.78 -16.05
N PRO A 936 -3.89 -2.69 -16.60
CA PRO A 936 -3.67 -2.73 -18.04
C PRO A 936 -3.80 -4.14 -18.64
N ARG A 937 -3.82 -5.18 -17.79
CA ARG A 937 -3.88 -6.57 -18.23
C ARG A 937 -5.25 -6.95 -18.82
N GLY A 938 -6.32 -6.23 -18.41
CA GLY A 938 -7.69 -6.61 -18.73
C GLY A 938 -8.08 -7.90 -18.00
N ARG A 939 -8.84 -8.79 -18.67
CA ARG A 939 -9.19 -10.09 -18.08
C ARG A 939 -7.95 -10.95 -17.91
N PHE A 940 -7.69 -11.33 -16.66
CA PHE A 940 -6.49 -12.08 -16.28
C PHE A 940 -6.87 -13.37 -15.55
N TYR A 941 -6.32 -14.49 -16.02
CA TYR A 941 -6.52 -15.81 -15.45
C TYR A 941 -5.32 -16.20 -14.60
N LEU A 942 -5.54 -16.69 -13.38
CA LEU A 942 -4.50 -17.14 -12.47
C LEU A 942 -4.88 -18.53 -11.93
N LEU A 943 -4.07 -19.54 -12.28
CA LEU A 943 -4.16 -20.88 -11.72
C LEU A 943 -3.19 -21.01 -10.56
N SER A 944 -3.66 -21.53 -9.43
CA SER A 944 -2.87 -21.77 -8.22
C SER A 944 -2.95 -23.24 -7.82
N LEU A 945 -1.81 -23.85 -7.52
CA LEU A 945 -1.69 -25.19 -6.94
C LEU A 945 -0.96 -25.05 -5.61
N ARG A 946 -1.55 -25.53 -4.53
CA ARG A 946 -0.95 -25.59 -3.19
C ARG A 946 -0.88 -27.04 -2.73
N ARG A 947 0.22 -27.39 -2.09
CA ARG A 947 0.41 -28.68 -1.41
C ARG A 947 0.91 -28.45 0.01
N ASP A 948 0.24 -29.09 0.97
CA ASP A 948 0.64 -29.15 2.37
C ASP A 948 1.33 -30.51 2.63
N PHE A 949 2.46 -30.53 3.38
CA PHE A 949 3.30 -31.71 3.60
C PHE A 949 3.30 -32.13 5.06
#